data_c1d74eeb0c6b4663047d8d43be3f15d5
#
_entry.id   c1d74eeb0c6b4663047d8d43be3f15d5
#
_cell.length_a   1.000
_cell.length_b   1.000
_cell.length_c   1.000
_cell.angle_alpha   90.00
_cell.angle_beta   90.00
_cell.angle_gamma   90.00
#
_symmetry.space_group_name_H-M   'P 1'
#
loop_
_entity.id
_entity.type
_entity.pdbx_description
1 polymer ?
#
loop_
_entity_poly.entity_id
_entity_poly.type
_entity_poly.pdbx_seq_one_letter_code
_entity_poly.pdbx_strand_id
1 'polypeptide(L)'
;MRKKLKHWNEIAILLIVYDIIAVSLSYFLVLFARCDFIFSKIKDIFFYSWLHFTPIYAVFCIIVFWLLKLYRSIWRFASYSELLRVILATIITGVFHVIFITALFHRMPISYYLFGPMLQFLLVAGVRFSYRFVLLLHTKQTSNGANVMLIGAGNAGQMIIRDMNRSVEVGDRIVCIIDDNSNKWNRYIDGIPVVGGRDSVLPNVEKYNINKIYLAIPSATAEQKRDIINICKETNCELKNLPGMYQFVLGEISVSKMRPVSVEDLLGREPIETDMKEVFDYINGKTVLVTGGGGSIGSELCRQIAAHSPKQLIIFDIYENNTYNIQLELCEKYPDLDLVALIGSVRDSRRIFEVFDEYRPQIVYHAAAHKHVPLMEDSPNEAIKNNAIGTYKTAYAAMVHGCERFVLISTDKAVNPTNIMGASKRLCEMIIQAFDAKIKAGKADEIPQLYTHSGAKKSTITVDMKTEFVAVRFGNVLGSNGSVIPLFERWINEGGPIRVTHPDIIRYFMTIPEAVSLVMLAGTYAHGGEIFVLDMGSPMKIDDLARNMIKLKGLRPDIDIKIVYTGLRPGEKLYEEKLMAEEGLKKTDNDLIHIGCPIPFNVDEFLAELDDLMKAAYNNKSDIRKKVAEIVTTYHPDVA
;
A
#
# COMPACT_ATOMS: atom_id res chain seq x y z
N MET A 1 21.45 -24.08 -21.78
CA MET A 1 21.74 -25.01 -20.67
C MET A 1 22.99 -25.90 -20.93
N ARG A 2 23.15 -26.58 -22.04
CA ARG A 2 24.33 -27.46 -22.34
C ARG A 2 25.69 -26.72 -22.31
N LYS A 3 25.84 -25.48 -22.79
CA LYS A 3 27.09 -24.71 -22.73
C LYS A 3 27.51 -24.33 -21.30
N LYS A 4 26.60 -24.06 -20.37
CA LYS A 4 26.91 -23.74 -18.96
C LYS A 4 27.37 -24.97 -18.18
N LEU A 5 26.82 -26.15 -18.45
CA LEU A 5 27.24 -27.41 -17.82
C LEU A 5 28.66 -27.83 -18.23
N LYS A 6 29.08 -27.55 -19.47
CA LYS A 6 30.43 -27.85 -19.96
C LYS A 6 31.49 -27.02 -19.22
N HIS A 7 31.21 -25.77 -18.95
CA HIS A 7 32.11 -24.84 -18.24
C HIS A 7 32.36 -25.23 -16.76
N TRP A 8 31.35 -25.79 -16.07
CA TRP A 8 31.50 -26.24 -14.68
C TRP A 8 32.37 -27.49 -14.53
N ASN A 9 32.33 -28.39 -15.48
CA ASN A 9 33.19 -29.58 -15.50
C ASN A 9 34.65 -29.18 -15.73
N GLU A 10 34.92 -28.21 -16.58
CA GLU A 10 36.27 -27.68 -16.85
C GLU A 10 36.86 -27.05 -15.57
N ILE A 11 36.09 -26.27 -14.83
CA ILE A 11 36.52 -25.66 -13.56
C ILE A 11 36.80 -26.74 -12.49
N ALA A 12 35.98 -27.77 -12.40
CA ALA A 12 36.21 -28.87 -11.46
C ALA A 12 37.49 -29.62 -11.76
N ILE A 13 37.83 -29.86 -13.04
CA ILE A 13 39.08 -30.49 -13.46
C ILE A 13 40.29 -29.62 -13.11
N LEU A 14 40.23 -28.32 -13.38
CA LEU A 14 41.31 -27.37 -13.00
C LEU A 14 41.57 -27.37 -11.50
N LEU A 15 40.51 -27.47 -10.71
CA LEU A 15 40.62 -27.55 -9.26
C LEU A 15 41.25 -28.83 -8.77
N ILE A 16 40.89 -29.95 -9.35
CA ILE A 16 41.51 -31.24 -9.02
C ILE A 16 43.02 -31.17 -9.29
N VAL A 17 43.40 -30.61 -10.44
CA VAL A 17 44.83 -30.42 -10.78
C VAL A 17 45.52 -29.49 -9.78
N TYR A 18 44.88 -28.37 -9.44
CA TYR A 18 45.42 -27.45 -8.44
C TYR A 18 45.55 -28.12 -7.06
N ASP A 19 44.54 -28.85 -6.60
CA ASP A 19 44.58 -29.54 -5.31
C ASP A 19 45.67 -30.61 -5.24
N ILE A 20 45.93 -31.34 -6.33
CA ILE A 20 47.08 -32.28 -6.41
C ILE A 20 48.39 -31.53 -6.19
N ILE A 21 48.56 -30.40 -6.85
CA ILE A 21 49.77 -29.57 -6.69
C ILE A 21 49.86 -29.00 -5.27
N ALA A 22 48.76 -28.44 -4.76
CA ALA A 22 48.71 -27.81 -3.44
C ALA A 22 48.99 -28.78 -2.29
N VAL A 23 48.39 -29.99 -2.33
CA VAL A 23 48.63 -31.01 -1.27
C VAL A 23 50.04 -31.60 -1.37
N SER A 24 50.61 -31.73 -2.57
CA SER A 24 51.96 -32.19 -2.76
C SER A 24 52.98 -31.15 -2.31
N LEU A 25 52.76 -29.90 -2.73
CA LEU A 25 53.67 -28.80 -2.45
C LEU A 25 53.66 -28.37 -0.98
N SER A 26 52.53 -28.47 -0.28
CA SER A 26 52.40 -28.06 1.11
C SER A 26 53.37 -28.76 2.03
N TYR A 27 53.48 -30.06 1.94
CA TYR A 27 54.39 -30.85 2.76
C TYR A 27 55.86 -30.72 2.31
N PHE A 28 56.10 -30.59 1.00
CA PHE A 28 57.45 -30.32 0.49
C PHE A 28 57.99 -28.98 0.99
N LEU A 29 57.17 -27.91 0.89
CA LEU A 29 57.57 -26.58 1.34
C LEU A 29 57.91 -26.52 2.84
N VAL A 30 57.16 -27.24 3.68
CA VAL A 30 57.46 -27.34 5.11
C VAL A 30 58.80 -28.08 5.34
N LEU A 31 59.05 -29.17 4.59
CA LEU A 31 60.34 -29.88 4.66
C LEU A 31 61.51 -28.97 4.20
N PHE A 32 61.30 -28.23 3.12
CA PHE A 32 62.25 -27.31 2.53
C PHE A 32 62.55 -26.11 3.45
N ALA A 33 61.47 -25.49 4.01
CA ALA A 33 61.60 -24.38 4.98
C ALA A 33 62.37 -24.80 6.26
N ARG A 34 62.16 -26.05 6.72
CA ARG A 34 62.91 -26.59 7.86
C ARG A 34 64.41 -26.68 7.59
N CYS A 35 64.82 -26.79 6.34
CA CYS A 35 66.22 -26.87 5.90
C CYS A 35 66.75 -25.50 5.40
N ASP A 36 66.20 -24.40 5.88
CA ASP A 36 66.57 -23.03 5.54
C ASP A 36 66.49 -22.73 4.02
N PHE A 37 65.55 -23.40 3.33
CA PHE A 37 65.41 -23.35 1.86
C PHE A 37 66.63 -23.79 1.08
N ILE A 38 67.48 -24.68 1.67
CA ILE A 38 68.66 -25.25 1.03
C ILE A 38 68.37 -26.74 0.73
N PHE A 39 68.23 -27.08 -0.55
CA PHE A 39 67.86 -28.45 -0.98
C PHE A 39 68.85 -29.51 -0.49
N SER A 40 70.19 -29.24 -0.55
CA SER A 40 71.23 -30.15 -0.09
C SER A 40 71.24 -30.49 1.38
N LYS A 41 70.52 -29.73 2.22
CA LYS A 41 70.30 -30.00 3.67
C LYS A 41 69.17 -30.97 3.96
N ILE A 42 68.34 -31.28 2.96
CA ILE A 42 67.27 -32.25 3.14
C ILE A 42 67.91 -33.66 3.13
N LYS A 43 67.70 -34.41 4.22
CA LYS A 43 68.15 -35.77 4.32
C LYS A 43 67.46 -36.64 3.25
N ASP A 44 68.22 -37.43 2.48
CA ASP A 44 67.72 -38.28 1.40
C ASP A 44 66.53 -39.16 1.83
N ILE A 45 66.55 -39.65 3.09
CA ILE A 45 65.54 -40.52 3.64
C ILE A 45 64.16 -39.76 3.79
N PHE A 46 64.14 -38.46 4.12
CA PHE A 46 62.93 -37.65 4.21
C PHE A 46 62.40 -37.26 2.84
N PHE A 47 63.30 -36.92 1.92
CA PHE A 47 62.97 -36.61 0.55
C PHE A 47 62.41 -37.86 -0.18
N TYR A 48 63.03 -39.04 -0.03
CA TYR A 48 62.53 -40.28 -0.54
C TYR A 48 61.16 -40.65 -0.01
N SER A 49 60.97 -40.55 1.33
CA SER A 49 59.67 -40.83 1.97
C SER A 49 58.56 -39.89 1.45
N TRP A 50 58.83 -38.59 1.35
CA TRP A 50 57.90 -37.63 0.79
C TRP A 50 57.59 -37.95 -0.69
N LEU A 51 58.57 -38.16 -1.52
CA LEU A 51 58.42 -38.36 -2.97
C LEU A 51 57.53 -39.58 -3.29
N HIS A 52 57.81 -40.72 -2.64
CA HIS A 52 57.05 -41.94 -2.87
C HIS A 52 55.70 -42.01 -2.23
N PHE A 53 55.47 -41.30 -1.10
CA PHE A 53 54.18 -41.23 -0.43
C PHE A 53 53.24 -40.23 -1.07
N THR A 54 53.74 -39.14 -1.64
CA THR A 54 52.94 -38.05 -2.20
C THR A 54 51.87 -38.49 -3.22
N PRO A 55 52.13 -39.40 -4.19
CA PRO A 55 51.09 -39.86 -5.13
C PRO A 55 49.91 -40.56 -4.40
N ILE A 56 50.20 -41.39 -3.42
CA ILE A 56 49.18 -42.11 -2.63
C ILE A 56 48.35 -41.10 -1.85
N TYR A 57 49.02 -40.14 -1.22
CA TYR A 57 48.38 -39.08 -0.47
C TYR A 57 47.49 -38.19 -1.35
N ALA A 58 47.97 -37.79 -2.51
CA ALA A 58 47.19 -36.94 -3.42
C ALA A 58 45.89 -37.64 -3.88
N VAL A 59 45.96 -38.94 -4.22
CA VAL A 59 44.76 -39.71 -4.57
C VAL A 59 43.77 -39.76 -3.40
N PHE A 60 44.28 -40.04 -2.20
CA PHE A 60 43.42 -40.04 -1.01
C PHE A 60 42.77 -38.68 -0.75
N CYS A 61 43.50 -37.59 -0.86
CA CYS A 61 42.97 -36.23 -0.74
C CYS A 61 41.83 -35.96 -1.73
N ILE A 62 41.99 -36.33 -3.00
CA ILE A 62 40.94 -36.14 -4.02
C ILE A 62 39.69 -36.92 -3.66
N ILE A 63 39.81 -38.16 -3.19
CA ILE A 63 38.69 -39.00 -2.76
C ILE A 63 37.94 -38.31 -1.60
N VAL A 64 38.65 -37.84 -0.56
CA VAL A 64 38.08 -37.17 0.60
C VAL A 64 37.40 -35.87 0.17
N PHE A 65 38.03 -35.05 -0.70
CA PHE A 65 37.47 -33.79 -1.19
C PHE A 65 36.21 -34.03 -2.04
N TRP A 66 36.19 -35.11 -2.82
CA TRP A 66 35.03 -35.52 -3.61
C TRP A 66 33.87 -35.99 -2.73
N LEU A 67 34.14 -36.82 -1.69
CA LEU A 67 33.15 -37.28 -0.71
C LEU A 67 32.53 -36.12 0.09
N LEU A 68 33.33 -35.13 0.47
CA LEU A 68 32.89 -33.93 1.16
C LEU A 68 32.28 -32.86 0.23
N LYS A 69 32.08 -33.22 -1.06
CA LYS A 69 31.43 -32.39 -2.10
C LYS A 69 32.14 -31.06 -2.38
N LEU A 70 33.45 -30.92 -2.13
CA LEU A 70 34.21 -29.69 -2.34
C LEU A 70 34.34 -29.29 -3.82
N TYR A 71 34.14 -30.21 -4.78
CA TYR A 71 34.13 -29.94 -6.22
C TYR A 71 32.73 -29.63 -6.79
N ARG A 72 31.67 -29.69 -5.97
CA ARG A 72 30.28 -29.39 -6.36
C ARG A 72 29.79 -28.03 -5.87
N SER A 73 30.58 -27.31 -5.12
CA SER A 73 30.23 -26.03 -4.53
C SER A 73 30.35 -24.88 -5.53
N ILE A 74 29.35 -24.00 -5.52
CA ILE A 74 29.35 -22.77 -6.32
C ILE A 74 30.10 -21.68 -5.54
N TRP A 75 31.33 -21.36 -5.93
CA TRP A 75 32.25 -20.49 -5.18
C TRP A 75 31.79 -19.05 -5.01
N ARG A 76 30.88 -18.61 -5.87
CA ARG A 76 30.22 -17.30 -5.74
C ARG A 76 29.49 -17.15 -4.40
N PHE A 77 29.09 -18.27 -3.78
CA PHE A 77 28.33 -18.32 -2.54
C PHE A 77 29.03 -19.08 -1.42
N ALA A 78 30.37 -19.13 -1.44
CA ALA A 78 31.12 -19.78 -0.38
C ALA A 78 30.67 -19.32 1.00
N SER A 79 30.19 -20.25 1.84
CA SER A 79 29.59 -20.01 3.15
C SER A 79 30.44 -20.59 4.29
N TYR A 80 30.04 -20.28 5.52
CA TYR A 80 30.65 -20.86 6.73
C TYR A 80 30.64 -22.40 6.68
N SER A 81 29.61 -23.02 6.15
CA SER A 81 29.51 -24.49 6.02
C SER A 81 30.57 -25.07 5.07
N GLU A 82 31.02 -24.32 4.07
CA GLU A 82 32.10 -24.78 3.16
C GLU A 82 33.45 -24.68 3.83
N LEU A 83 33.71 -23.63 4.60
CA LEU A 83 34.92 -23.52 5.41
C LEU A 83 35.05 -24.71 6.37
N LEU A 84 33.97 -25.08 7.05
CA LEU A 84 33.94 -26.24 7.93
C LEU A 84 34.25 -27.54 7.18
N ARG A 85 33.76 -27.72 5.93
CA ARG A 85 34.10 -28.89 5.12
C ARG A 85 35.59 -28.94 4.74
N VAL A 86 36.20 -27.77 4.42
CA VAL A 86 37.64 -27.70 4.14
C VAL A 86 38.45 -28.04 5.40
N ILE A 87 38.07 -27.54 6.57
CA ILE A 87 38.69 -27.87 7.87
C ILE A 87 38.61 -29.39 8.12
N LEU A 88 37.41 -29.96 7.99
CA LEU A 88 37.20 -31.41 8.20
C LEU A 88 38.00 -32.23 7.23
N ALA A 89 38.03 -31.84 5.95
CA ALA A 89 38.85 -32.49 4.92
C ALA A 89 40.34 -32.49 5.27
N THR A 90 40.83 -31.33 5.74
CA THR A 90 42.24 -31.19 6.14
C THR A 90 42.60 -32.04 7.36
N ILE A 91 41.71 -32.13 8.34
CA ILE A 91 41.90 -32.99 9.53
C ILE A 91 41.99 -34.47 9.11
N ILE A 92 41.01 -34.93 8.31
CA ILE A 92 40.98 -36.34 7.86
C ILE A 92 42.23 -36.69 7.04
N THR A 93 42.59 -35.84 6.07
CA THR A 93 43.76 -36.09 5.23
C THR A 93 45.06 -35.94 6.01
N GLY A 94 45.15 -34.99 6.95
CA GLY A 94 46.32 -34.82 7.83
C GLY A 94 46.54 -36.02 8.75
N VAL A 95 45.50 -36.54 9.37
CA VAL A 95 45.57 -37.75 10.21
C VAL A 95 46.03 -38.96 9.38
N PHE A 96 45.46 -39.12 8.18
CA PHE A 96 45.86 -40.16 7.26
C PHE A 96 47.36 -40.02 6.90
N HIS A 97 47.81 -38.81 6.58
CA HIS A 97 49.21 -38.54 6.23
C HIS A 97 50.17 -38.93 7.35
N VAL A 98 49.89 -38.51 8.57
CA VAL A 98 50.72 -38.81 9.75
C VAL A 98 50.82 -40.32 9.99
N ILE A 99 49.72 -41.04 9.97
CA ILE A 99 49.70 -42.50 10.23
C ILE A 99 50.43 -43.26 9.13
N PHE A 100 50.07 -43.03 7.87
CA PHE A 100 50.54 -43.88 6.76
C PHE A 100 51.97 -43.57 6.35
N ILE A 101 52.42 -42.30 6.33
CA ILE A 101 53.84 -42.01 6.03
C ILE A 101 54.76 -42.58 7.12
N THR A 102 54.33 -42.57 8.39
CA THR A 102 55.11 -43.10 9.51
C THR A 102 55.13 -44.64 9.50
N ALA A 103 54.02 -45.27 9.11
CA ALA A 103 53.90 -46.73 9.08
C ALA A 103 54.58 -47.37 7.85
N LEU A 104 54.48 -46.71 6.67
CA LEU A 104 54.99 -47.26 5.40
C LEU A 104 56.42 -46.85 5.08
N PHE A 105 56.90 -45.72 5.61
CA PHE A 105 58.23 -45.19 5.31
C PHE A 105 58.98 -44.88 6.59
N HIS A 106 59.24 -43.61 6.89
CA HIS A 106 59.99 -43.21 8.08
C HIS A 106 59.27 -42.11 8.86
N ARG A 107 59.50 -42.07 10.16
CA ARG A 107 58.99 -40.99 11.00
C ARG A 107 59.59 -39.64 10.56
N MET A 108 58.71 -38.73 10.13
CA MET A 108 59.07 -37.39 9.73
C MET A 108 59.28 -36.45 10.94
N PRO A 109 59.95 -35.31 10.77
CA PRO A 109 60.09 -34.32 11.81
C PRO A 109 58.73 -33.79 12.31
N ILE A 110 58.59 -33.45 13.64
CA ILE A 110 57.36 -32.95 14.22
C ILE A 110 56.81 -31.69 13.49
N SER A 111 57.72 -30.78 13.08
CA SER A 111 57.32 -29.59 12.31
C SER A 111 56.63 -29.95 10.98
N TYR A 112 57.01 -31.04 10.33
CA TYR A 112 56.39 -31.53 9.11
C TYR A 112 54.92 -31.95 9.36
N TYR A 113 54.67 -32.66 10.45
CA TYR A 113 53.33 -33.09 10.83
C TYR A 113 52.41 -31.95 11.29
N LEU A 114 52.97 -30.88 11.88
CA LEU A 114 52.21 -29.75 12.37
C LEU A 114 51.90 -28.73 11.28
N PHE A 115 52.96 -28.30 10.55
CA PHE A 115 52.81 -27.21 9.56
C PHE A 115 52.36 -27.70 8.19
N GLY A 116 52.53 -28.98 7.85
CA GLY A 116 52.07 -29.56 6.58
C GLY A 116 50.55 -29.42 6.37
N PRO A 117 49.71 -29.93 7.30
CA PRO A 117 48.26 -29.76 7.21
C PRO A 117 47.83 -28.28 7.27
N MET A 118 48.55 -27.45 8.04
CA MET A 118 48.23 -26.05 8.15
C MET A 118 48.45 -25.31 6.83
N LEU A 119 49.56 -25.55 6.16
CA LEU A 119 49.83 -24.97 4.85
C LEU A 119 48.89 -25.53 3.76
N GLN A 120 48.58 -26.85 3.82
CA GLN A 120 47.57 -27.46 2.96
C GLN A 120 46.22 -26.78 3.10
N PHE A 121 45.74 -26.53 4.35
CA PHE A 121 44.49 -25.80 4.61
C PHE A 121 44.53 -24.41 3.97
N LEU A 122 45.61 -23.64 4.16
CA LEU A 122 45.74 -22.30 3.62
C LEU A 122 45.72 -22.29 2.06
N LEU A 123 46.39 -23.23 1.41
CA LEU A 123 46.38 -23.30 -0.05
C LEU A 123 45.03 -23.74 -0.60
N VAL A 124 44.40 -24.75 0.00
CA VAL A 124 43.10 -25.28 -0.44
C VAL A 124 41.96 -24.27 -0.17
N ALA A 125 41.96 -23.63 1.00
CA ALA A 125 41.00 -22.59 1.33
C ALA A 125 41.22 -21.30 0.51
N GLY A 126 42.48 -20.88 0.36
CA GLY A 126 42.86 -19.66 -0.34
C GLY A 126 42.32 -19.58 -1.76
N VAL A 127 42.48 -20.62 -2.58
CA VAL A 127 41.96 -20.62 -3.95
C VAL A 127 40.43 -20.59 -3.99
N ARG A 128 39.76 -21.25 -3.03
CA ARG A 128 38.29 -21.31 -2.95
C ARG A 128 37.67 -20.01 -2.50
N PHE A 129 38.34 -19.24 -1.66
CA PHE A 129 37.85 -17.96 -1.14
C PHE A 129 38.42 -16.74 -1.90
N SER A 130 39.48 -16.88 -2.70
CA SER A 130 40.11 -15.79 -3.48
C SER A 130 39.12 -15.08 -4.41
N TYR A 131 38.28 -15.84 -5.12
CA TYR A 131 37.27 -15.26 -6.02
C TYR A 131 36.28 -14.36 -5.28
N ARG A 132 35.85 -14.78 -4.11
CA ARG A 132 34.94 -13.95 -3.27
C ARG A 132 35.64 -12.70 -2.74
N PHE A 133 36.92 -12.82 -2.38
CA PHE A 133 37.72 -11.69 -1.89
C PHE A 133 37.96 -10.65 -3.00
N VAL A 134 38.29 -11.12 -4.22
CA VAL A 134 38.43 -10.26 -5.40
C VAL A 134 37.09 -9.59 -5.75
N LEU A 135 35.97 -10.30 -5.69
CA LEU A 135 34.65 -9.75 -5.94
C LEU A 135 34.28 -8.66 -4.91
N LEU A 136 34.58 -8.88 -3.63
CA LEU A 136 34.36 -7.91 -2.56
C LEU A 136 35.23 -6.64 -2.72
N LEU A 137 36.43 -6.77 -3.28
CA LEU A 137 37.30 -5.63 -3.56
C LEU A 137 36.81 -4.83 -4.79
N HIS A 138 36.28 -5.50 -5.82
CA HIS A 138 35.79 -4.84 -7.04
C HIS A 138 34.43 -4.14 -6.85
N THR A 139 33.55 -4.67 -6.00
CA THR A 139 32.24 -4.04 -5.73
C THR A 139 32.34 -2.70 -5.00
N LYS A 140 33.47 -2.34 -4.44
CA LYS A 140 33.68 -1.06 -3.78
C LYS A 140 33.91 0.15 -4.72
N GLN A 141 34.03 -0.02 -6.03
CA GLN A 141 34.59 1.04 -6.90
C GLN A 141 33.66 1.60 -7.99
N THR A 142 32.44 1.13 -8.18
CA THR A 142 31.58 1.64 -9.27
C THR A 142 30.13 1.78 -8.87
N SER A 143 29.79 2.77 -8.02
CA SER A 143 28.42 3.25 -7.99
C SER A 143 28.40 4.77 -8.17
N ASN A 144 28.03 5.22 -9.35
CA ASN A 144 27.60 6.58 -9.66
C ASN A 144 26.17 6.85 -9.13
N GLY A 145 25.70 6.06 -8.17
CA GLY A 145 24.35 6.15 -7.61
C GLY A 145 24.23 7.13 -6.46
N ALA A 146 22.99 7.40 -6.05
CA ALA A 146 22.66 8.31 -4.97
C ALA A 146 23.11 7.77 -3.59
N ASN A 147 23.60 8.64 -2.71
CA ASN A 147 23.84 8.31 -1.32
C ASN A 147 22.51 8.20 -0.58
N VAL A 148 22.31 7.09 0.13
CA VAL A 148 21.08 6.76 0.85
C VAL A 148 21.34 6.72 2.35
N MET A 149 20.48 7.38 3.12
CA MET A 149 20.34 7.19 4.57
C MET A 149 19.23 6.17 4.82
N LEU A 150 19.49 5.15 5.61
CA LEU A 150 18.49 4.16 6.01
C LEU A 150 18.00 4.47 7.42
N ILE A 151 16.69 4.58 7.61
CA ILE A 151 16.06 4.73 8.93
C ILE A 151 15.48 3.39 9.36
N GLY A 152 16.02 2.86 10.45
CA GLY A 152 15.69 1.55 11.01
C GLY A 152 16.81 0.52 10.85
N ALA A 153 17.48 0.21 11.96
CA ALA A 153 18.52 -0.80 12.10
C ALA A 153 17.97 -2.14 12.63
N GLY A 154 16.72 -2.47 12.27
CA GLY A 154 16.05 -3.73 12.58
C GLY A 154 16.20 -4.77 11.45
N ASN A 155 15.44 -5.87 11.56
CA ASN A 155 15.46 -6.95 10.55
C ASN A 155 15.11 -6.44 9.14
N ALA A 156 14.14 -5.52 9.03
CA ALA A 156 13.76 -4.92 7.76
C ALA A 156 14.93 -4.13 7.13
N GLY A 157 15.61 -3.31 7.93
CA GLY A 157 16.79 -2.57 7.48
C GLY A 157 17.92 -3.49 7.02
N GLN A 158 18.20 -4.56 7.76
CA GLN A 158 19.20 -5.55 7.33
C GLN A 158 18.85 -6.24 6.01
N MET A 159 17.56 -6.56 5.79
CA MET A 159 17.12 -7.15 4.52
C MET A 159 17.34 -6.19 3.35
N ILE A 160 17.00 -4.90 3.51
CA ILE A 160 17.24 -3.88 2.49
C ILE A 160 18.73 -3.73 2.19
N ILE A 161 19.59 -3.67 3.21
CA ILE A 161 21.05 -3.58 3.04
C ILE A 161 21.56 -4.77 2.22
N ARG A 162 21.10 -5.98 2.53
CA ARG A 162 21.52 -7.21 1.82
C ARG A 162 20.98 -7.25 0.39
N ASP A 163 19.77 -6.79 0.17
CA ASP A 163 19.16 -6.73 -1.16
C ASP A 163 19.89 -5.71 -2.05
N MET A 164 20.16 -4.50 -1.55
CA MET A 164 20.94 -3.49 -2.25
C MET A 164 22.37 -3.97 -2.58
N ASN A 165 23.00 -4.68 -1.66
CA ASN A 165 24.34 -5.25 -1.91
C ASN A 165 24.34 -6.39 -2.95
N ARG A 166 23.18 -6.99 -3.25
CA ARG A 166 23.01 -8.07 -4.24
C ARG A 166 22.54 -7.58 -5.61
N SER A 167 21.78 -6.49 -5.63
CA SER A 167 21.19 -5.93 -6.85
C SER A 167 22.18 -5.01 -7.55
N VAL A 168 22.75 -5.48 -8.66
CA VAL A 168 23.65 -4.67 -9.51
C VAL A 168 22.89 -3.56 -10.24
N GLU A 169 21.56 -3.67 -10.33
CA GLU A 169 20.67 -2.74 -11.06
C GLU A 169 20.31 -1.48 -10.26
N VAL A 170 20.42 -1.51 -8.93
CA VAL A 170 20.15 -0.35 -8.08
C VAL A 170 21.48 0.35 -7.81
N GLY A 171 21.76 1.43 -8.54
CA GLY A 171 22.97 2.22 -8.39
C GLY A 171 23.12 2.95 -7.05
N ASP A 172 22.07 2.97 -6.21
CA ASP A 172 22.02 3.67 -4.91
C ASP A 172 22.90 2.96 -3.85
N ARG A 173 23.51 3.74 -2.94
CA ARG A 173 24.39 3.24 -1.89
C ARG A 173 23.96 3.71 -0.51
N ILE A 174 23.71 2.78 0.44
CA ILE A 174 23.47 3.14 1.84
C ILE A 174 24.82 3.52 2.49
N VAL A 175 24.90 4.73 3.01
CA VAL A 175 26.14 5.28 3.60
C VAL A 175 26.06 5.44 5.12
N CYS A 176 24.86 5.56 5.69
CA CYS A 176 24.63 5.61 7.14
C CYS A 176 23.25 5.09 7.50
N ILE A 177 23.08 4.72 8.79
CA ILE A 177 21.84 4.21 9.36
C ILE A 177 21.46 5.06 10.55
N ILE A 178 20.18 5.36 10.70
CA ILE A 178 19.55 6.02 11.85
C ILE A 178 18.66 5.00 12.57
N ASP A 179 18.73 4.93 13.89
CA ASP A 179 17.83 4.10 14.71
C ASP A 179 17.68 4.73 16.10
N ASP A 180 16.46 4.82 16.60
CA ASP A 180 16.18 5.46 17.90
C ASP A 180 16.67 4.63 19.10
N ASN A 181 16.99 3.35 18.91
CA ASN A 181 17.57 2.52 19.95
C ASN A 181 19.07 2.85 20.14
N SER A 182 19.36 3.59 21.20
CA SER A 182 20.72 4.03 21.55
C SER A 182 21.75 2.90 21.71
N ASN A 183 21.28 1.67 22.02
CA ASN A 183 22.18 0.51 22.12
C ASN A 183 22.82 0.11 20.79
N LYS A 184 22.28 0.60 19.67
CA LYS A 184 22.81 0.33 18.34
C LYS A 184 23.76 1.42 17.84
N TRP A 185 23.80 2.57 18.49
CA TRP A 185 24.61 3.70 18.05
C TRP A 185 26.11 3.40 18.07
N ASN A 186 26.84 3.99 17.13
CA ASN A 186 28.27 3.77 16.91
C ASN A 186 28.64 2.30 16.60
N ARG A 187 27.66 1.47 16.22
CA ARG A 187 27.89 0.11 15.73
C ARG A 187 27.76 0.05 14.21
N TYR A 188 28.17 -1.07 13.64
CA TYR A 188 28.13 -1.29 12.19
C TYR A 188 27.19 -2.45 11.86
N ILE A 189 26.37 -2.30 10.81
CA ILE A 189 25.56 -3.36 10.24
C ILE A 189 26.03 -3.56 8.79
N ASP A 190 26.54 -4.75 8.47
CA ASP A 190 27.11 -5.09 7.17
C ASP A 190 28.13 -4.01 6.66
N GLY A 191 28.90 -3.41 7.59
CA GLY A 191 29.93 -2.40 7.31
C GLY A 191 29.41 -0.96 7.22
N ILE A 192 28.11 -0.70 7.45
CA ILE A 192 27.49 0.62 7.44
C ILE A 192 27.28 1.11 8.87
N PRO A 193 27.72 2.34 9.22
CA PRO A 193 27.62 2.86 10.60
C PRO A 193 26.20 3.25 10.98
N VAL A 194 25.78 2.94 12.21
CA VAL A 194 24.60 3.51 12.88
C VAL A 194 25.03 4.79 13.56
N VAL A 195 24.64 5.94 13.02
CA VAL A 195 25.21 7.26 13.40
C VAL A 195 24.42 8.01 14.47
N GLY A 196 23.21 7.53 14.84
CA GLY A 196 22.40 8.14 15.90
C GLY A 196 20.91 7.87 15.75
N GLY A 197 20.08 8.58 16.52
CA GLY A 197 18.62 8.55 16.47
C GLY A 197 18.04 9.61 15.51
N ARG A 198 16.70 9.78 15.56
CA ARG A 198 15.95 10.72 14.67
C ARG A 198 16.47 12.15 14.69
N ASP A 199 16.97 12.63 15.83
CA ASP A 199 17.54 14.00 15.97
C ASP A 199 18.84 14.19 15.17
N SER A 200 19.48 13.08 14.78
CA SER A 200 20.73 13.09 14.00
C SER A 200 20.48 13.06 12.49
N VAL A 201 19.24 13.07 12.01
CA VAL A 201 18.91 13.02 10.57
C VAL A 201 19.49 14.23 9.85
N LEU A 202 19.09 15.44 10.24
CA LEU A 202 19.49 16.68 9.56
C LEU A 202 21.02 16.86 9.46
N PRO A 203 21.81 16.76 10.55
CA PRO A 203 23.26 16.94 10.47
C PRO A 203 23.96 15.85 9.67
N ASN A 204 23.41 14.62 9.62
CA ASN A 204 24.02 13.55 8.84
C ASN A 204 23.63 13.58 7.36
N VAL A 205 22.54 14.24 6.97
CA VAL A 205 22.21 14.48 5.55
C VAL A 205 23.32 15.31 4.90
N GLU A 206 23.74 16.39 5.52
CA GLU A 206 24.85 17.22 5.01
C GLU A 206 26.20 16.48 5.07
N LYS A 207 26.51 15.87 6.22
CA LYS A 207 27.80 15.19 6.46
C LYS A 207 28.07 14.07 5.46
N TYR A 208 27.07 13.29 5.10
CA TYR A 208 27.21 12.14 4.18
C TYR A 208 26.73 12.45 2.76
N ASN A 209 26.34 13.70 2.48
CA ASN A 209 25.81 14.15 1.19
C ASN A 209 24.67 13.24 0.69
N ILE A 210 23.62 13.10 1.51
CA ILE A 210 22.48 12.21 1.28
C ILE A 210 21.55 12.80 0.23
N ASN A 211 21.14 11.97 -0.72
CA ASN A 211 20.18 12.32 -1.76
C ASN A 211 18.81 11.65 -1.53
N LYS A 212 18.81 10.47 -0.87
CA LYS A 212 17.59 9.68 -0.64
C LYS A 212 17.55 9.17 0.80
N ILE A 213 16.36 9.08 1.36
CA ILE A 213 16.12 8.49 2.69
C ILE A 213 15.15 7.33 2.54
N TYR A 214 15.55 6.15 3.03
CA TYR A 214 14.74 4.95 3.01
C TYR A 214 14.24 4.62 4.42
N LEU A 215 12.90 4.54 4.58
CA LEU A 215 12.25 4.23 5.85
C LEU A 215 12.02 2.72 5.95
N ALA A 216 12.77 2.04 6.82
CA ALA A 216 12.71 0.60 7.06
C ALA A 216 12.19 0.28 8.47
N ILE A 217 11.07 0.89 8.85
CA ILE A 217 10.47 0.83 10.19
C ILE A 217 9.02 0.30 10.15
N PRO A 218 8.75 -0.90 9.60
CA PRO A 218 7.40 -1.43 9.45
C PRO A 218 6.67 -1.61 10.79
N SER A 219 7.38 -1.84 11.88
CA SER A 219 6.83 -2.03 13.23
C SER A 219 6.61 -0.73 14.01
N ALA A 220 6.99 0.43 13.47
CA ALA A 220 6.75 1.71 14.12
C ALA A 220 5.27 2.09 14.05
N THR A 221 4.74 2.72 15.13
CA THR A 221 3.37 3.26 15.14
C THR A 221 3.20 4.35 14.09
N ALA A 222 1.96 4.65 13.72
CA ALA A 222 1.65 5.72 12.78
C ALA A 222 2.19 7.07 13.26
N GLU A 223 2.10 7.35 14.57
CA GLU A 223 2.64 8.56 15.19
C GLU A 223 4.16 8.64 15.05
N GLN A 224 4.86 7.55 15.37
CA GLN A 224 6.32 7.50 15.24
C GLN A 224 6.77 7.67 13.77
N LYS A 225 6.05 7.05 12.82
CA LYS A 225 6.32 7.23 11.39
C LYS A 225 6.12 8.66 10.95
N ARG A 226 5.00 9.28 11.36
CA ARG A 226 4.70 10.68 11.08
C ARG A 226 5.80 11.62 11.60
N ASP A 227 6.25 11.43 12.84
CA ASP A 227 7.29 12.26 13.43
C ASP A 227 8.61 12.16 12.67
N ILE A 228 9.02 10.94 12.30
CA ILE A 228 10.22 10.70 11.50
C ILE A 228 10.07 11.32 10.10
N ILE A 229 8.93 11.15 9.44
CA ILE A 229 8.66 11.75 8.13
C ILE A 229 8.68 13.27 8.24
N ASN A 230 8.15 13.86 9.32
CA ASN A 230 8.19 15.30 9.57
C ASN A 230 9.61 15.86 9.70
N ILE A 231 10.53 15.11 10.28
CA ILE A 231 11.95 15.48 10.31
C ILE A 231 12.58 15.32 8.91
N CYS A 232 12.32 14.19 8.25
CA CYS A 232 12.90 13.89 6.94
C CYS A 232 12.45 14.84 5.84
N LYS A 233 11.21 15.36 5.87
CA LYS A 233 10.72 16.32 4.87
C LYS A 233 11.42 17.68 4.92
N GLU A 234 12.11 18.02 6.02
CA GLU A 234 12.94 19.22 6.09
C GLU A 234 14.31 19.04 5.40
N THR A 235 14.65 17.83 5.00
CA THR A 235 15.78 17.52 4.11
C THR A 235 15.30 17.62 2.65
N ASN A 236 16.11 18.07 1.74
CA ASN A 236 15.77 18.04 0.30
C ASN A 236 16.02 16.66 -0.32
N CYS A 237 15.74 15.57 0.41
CA CYS A 237 15.99 14.20 -0.01
C CYS A 237 14.69 13.54 -0.51
N GLU A 238 14.81 12.69 -1.52
CA GLU A 238 13.71 11.81 -1.94
C GLU A 238 13.41 10.80 -0.84
N LEU A 239 12.15 10.71 -0.39
CA LEU A 239 11.73 9.81 0.69
C LEU A 239 11.04 8.57 0.11
N LYS A 240 11.50 7.36 0.51
CA LYS A 240 10.86 6.09 0.18
C LYS A 240 10.53 5.30 1.45
N ASN A 241 9.35 4.68 1.45
CA ASN A 241 8.86 3.89 2.57
C ASN A 241 8.68 2.42 2.18
N LEU A 242 8.91 1.51 3.14
CA LEU A 242 8.52 0.11 3.01
C LEU A 242 7.01 -0.03 3.18
N PRO A 243 6.33 -0.82 2.33
CA PRO A 243 4.95 -1.19 2.56
C PRO A 243 4.80 -1.96 3.90
N GLY A 244 3.59 -1.92 4.46
CA GLY A 244 3.31 -2.36 5.83
C GLY A 244 3.66 -3.81 6.19
N MET A 245 3.53 -4.13 7.48
CA MET A 245 4.01 -5.36 8.15
C MET A 245 3.53 -6.69 7.55
N TYR A 246 2.40 -6.73 6.84
CA TYR A 246 1.84 -7.95 6.25
C TYR A 246 2.77 -8.58 5.19
N GLN A 247 3.48 -7.76 4.43
CA GLN A 247 4.45 -8.23 3.43
C GLN A 247 5.79 -8.67 4.07
N PHE A 248 6.05 -8.24 5.31
CA PHE A 248 7.20 -8.66 6.11
C PHE A 248 7.10 -10.14 6.50
N VAL A 249 5.91 -10.60 6.86
CA VAL A 249 5.64 -11.99 7.29
C VAL A 249 5.84 -12.98 6.14
N LEU A 250 5.63 -12.55 4.90
CA LEU A 250 5.80 -13.37 3.69
C LEU A 250 7.25 -13.44 3.19
N GLY A 251 8.21 -12.78 3.85
CA GLY A 251 9.63 -12.82 3.47
C GLY A 251 9.99 -12.07 2.17
N GLU A 252 9.12 -11.22 1.68
CA GLU A 252 9.22 -10.55 0.36
C GLU A 252 9.73 -9.11 0.42
N ILE A 253 10.68 -8.80 1.30
CA ILE A 253 11.26 -7.45 1.37
C ILE A 253 12.32 -7.29 0.30
N SER A 254 12.11 -6.35 -0.62
CA SER A 254 13.09 -5.94 -1.61
C SER A 254 13.04 -4.43 -1.85
N VAL A 255 14.17 -3.86 -2.27
CA VAL A 255 14.25 -2.42 -2.62
C VAL A 255 13.30 -2.07 -3.76
N SER A 256 13.03 -3.00 -4.67
CA SER A 256 12.08 -2.82 -5.76
C SER A 256 10.62 -2.62 -5.29
N LYS A 257 10.30 -3.03 -4.07
CA LYS A 257 8.98 -2.84 -3.44
C LYS A 257 8.87 -1.56 -2.59
N MET A 258 9.95 -0.79 -2.45
CA MET A 258 9.88 0.51 -1.77
C MET A 258 9.11 1.50 -2.62
N ARG A 259 8.11 2.14 -2.01
CA ARG A 259 7.30 3.19 -2.65
C ARG A 259 7.73 4.57 -2.15
N PRO A 260 7.55 5.64 -2.93
CA PRO A 260 7.62 6.99 -2.41
C PRO A 260 6.71 7.14 -1.18
N VAL A 261 7.12 7.93 -0.21
CA VAL A 261 6.26 8.29 0.93
C VAL A 261 5.05 9.02 0.39
N SER A 262 3.86 8.54 0.74
CA SER A 262 2.60 9.10 0.26
C SER A 262 2.01 10.11 1.26
N VAL A 263 0.97 10.81 0.84
CA VAL A 263 0.25 11.76 1.70
C VAL A 263 -0.46 11.04 2.85
N GLU A 264 -0.90 9.80 2.63
CA GLU A 264 -1.50 8.95 3.65
C GLU A 264 -0.51 8.68 4.81
N ASP A 265 0.76 8.46 4.48
CA ASP A 265 1.83 8.27 5.47
C ASP A 265 2.04 9.53 6.35
N LEU A 266 1.73 10.74 5.82
CA LEU A 266 1.80 12.00 6.57
C LEU A 266 0.64 12.22 7.53
N LEU A 267 -0.53 11.68 7.23
CA LEU A 267 -1.71 11.86 8.09
C LEU A 267 -1.55 11.15 9.43
N GLY A 268 -0.67 10.14 9.50
CA GLY A 268 -0.39 9.39 10.72
C GLY A 268 -1.63 8.71 11.29
N ARG A 269 -2.63 8.44 10.44
CA ARG A 269 -3.79 7.64 10.82
C ARG A 269 -3.45 6.17 10.72
N GLU A 270 -3.65 5.45 11.81
CA GLU A 270 -3.64 3.99 11.75
C GLU A 270 -4.85 3.54 10.91
N PRO A 271 -4.68 2.51 10.06
CA PRO A 271 -5.85 1.85 9.49
C PRO A 271 -6.77 1.47 10.66
N ILE A 272 -8.01 1.90 10.60
CA ILE A 272 -8.97 1.59 11.66
C ILE A 272 -9.17 0.06 11.63
N GLU A 273 -8.66 -0.62 12.64
CA GLU A 273 -9.03 -1.99 12.94
C GLU A 273 -10.41 -1.95 13.64
N THR A 274 -11.46 -1.67 12.89
CA THR A 274 -12.82 -1.89 13.34
C THR A 274 -13.05 -3.38 13.47
N ASP A 275 -13.71 -3.80 14.54
CA ASP A 275 -14.23 -5.16 14.64
C ASP A 275 -15.29 -5.34 13.53
N MET A 276 -14.85 -5.86 12.39
CA MET A 276 -15.67 -6.06 11.20
C MET A 276 -16.60 -7.29 11.34
N LYS A 277 -16.70 -7.89 12.52
CA LYS A 277 -17.57 -9.04 12.76
C LYS A 277 -19.05 -8.68 12.58
N GLU A 278 -19.47 -7.55 13.08
CA GLU A 278 -20.85 -7.05 12.90
C GLU A 278 -21.18 -6.82 11.42
N VAL A 279 -20.22 -6.29 10.65
CA VAL A 279 -20.34 -6.10 9.21
C VAL A 279 -20.39 -7.44 8.49
N PHE A 280 -19.57 -8.42 8.90
CA PHE A 280 -19.59 -9.76 8.35
C PHE A 280 -20.95 -10.41 8.57
N ASP A 281 -21.46 -10.42 9.80
CA ASP A 281 -22.77 -11.03 10.14
C ASP A 281 -23.91 -10.34 9.38
N TYR A 282 -23.77 -9.06 9.08
CA TYR A 282 -24.77 -8.27 8.36
C TYR A 282 -24.77 -8.53 6.84
N ILE A 283 -23.61 -8.76 6.21
CA ILE A 283 -23.46 -8.93 4.75
C ILE A 283 -23.47 -10.39 4.33
N ASN A 284 -22.97 -11.28 5.16
CA ASN A 284 -22.80 -12.68 4.82
C ASN A 284 -24.11 -13.32 4.34
N GLY A 285 -24.05 -13.99 3.18
CA GLY A 285 -25.18 -14.68 2.58
C GLY A 285 -26.28 -13.79 1.98
N LYS A 286 -26.08 -12.46 1.93
CA LYS A 286 -27.05 -11.51 1.36
C LYS A 286 -26.67 -11.06 -0.05
N THR A 287 -27.69 -10.69 -0.83
CA THR A 287 -27.51 -10.03 -2.13
C THR A 287 -27.35 -8.53 -1.91
N VAL A 288 -26.22 -7.99 -2.35
CA VAL A 288 -25.83 -6.58 -2.13
C VAL A 288 -25.68 -5.85 -3.47
N LEU A 289 -26.35 -4.71 -3.60
CA LEU A 289 -26.24 -3.82 -4.76
C LEU A 289 -25.41 -2.59 -4.40
N VAL A 290 -24.37 -2.30 -5.21
CA VAL A 290 -23.59 -1.07 -5.12
C VAL A 290 -23.83 -0.24 -6.38
N THR A 291 -24.51 0.89 -6.25
CA THR A 291 -24.66 1.86 -7.33
C THR A 291 -23.49 2.84 -7.34
N GLY A 292 -23.00 3.23 -8.52
CA GLY A 292 -21.75 3.99 -8.63
C GLY A 292 -20.54 3.11 -8.28
N GLY A 293 -20.63 1.80 -8.51
CA GLY A 293 -19.62 0.82 -8.13
C GLY A 293 -18.29 0.92 -8.86
N GLY A 294 -18.22 1.61 -10.00
CA GLY A 294 -16.98 1.97 -10.68
C GLY A 294 -16.30 3.22 -10.14
N GLY A 295 -16.95 3.99 -9.25
CA GLY A 295 -16.40 5.17 -8.60
C GLY A 295 -15.40 4.82 -7.50
N SER A 296 -14.67 5.83 -6.97
CA SER A 296 -13.64 5.62 -5.94
C SER A 296 -14.19 5.01 -4.63
N ILE A 297 -15.35 5.47 -4.16
CA ILE A 297 -16.01 4.91 -2.96
C ILE A 297 -16.70 3.60 -3.31
N GLY A 298 -17.43 3.55 -4.44
CA GLY A 298 -18.17 2.36 -4.85
C GLY A 298 -17.28 1.15 -5.12
N SER A 299 -16.13 1.33 -5.76
CA SER A 299 -15.20 0.23 -6.01
C SER A 299 -14.58 -0.32 -4.71
N GLU A 300 -14.31 0.55 -3.75
CA GLU A 300 -13.82 0.11 -2.44
C GLU A 300 -14.92 -0.59 -1.62
N LEU A 301 -16.17 -0.10 -1.69
CA LEU A 301 -17.32 -0.83 -1.15
C LEU A 301 -17.40 -2.24 -1.74
N CYS A 302 -17.26 -2.38 -3.06
CA CYS A 302 -17.28 -3.68 -3.72
C CYS A 302 -16.14 -4.59 -3.22
N ARG A 303 -14.91 -4.05 -3.02
CA ARG A 303 -13.75 -4.81 -2.48
C ARG A 303 -14.01 -5.32 -1.07
N GLN A 304 -14.49 -4.45 -0.19
CA GLN A 304 -14.73 -4.81 1.20
C GLN A 304 -15.95 -5.75 1.33
N ILE A 305 -17.04 -5.50 0.61
CA ILE A 305 -18.21 -6.40 0.59
C ILE A 305 -17.81 -7.80 0.09
N ALA A 306 -17.02 -7.89 -0.97
CA ALA A 306 -16.54 -9.18 -1.51
C ALA A 306 -15.75 -10.00 -0.47
N ALA A 307 -15.02 -9.34 0.42
CA ALA A 307 -14.28 -9.99 1.52
C ALA A 307 -15.19 -10.56 2.62
N HIS A 308 -16.47 -10.15 2.67
CA HIS A 308 -17.45 -10.55 3.70
C HIS A 308 -18.43 -11.63 3.21
N SER A 309 -18.08 -12.36 2.16
CA SER A 309 -18.83 -13.51 1.63
C SER A 309 -20.33 -13.24 1.38
N PRO A 310 -20.70 -12.22 0.59
CA PRO A 310 -22.08 -12.01 0.19
C PRO A 310 -22.57 -13.20 -0.63
N LYS A 311 -23.90 -13.45 -0.63
CA LYS A 311 -24.50 -14.41 -1.56
C LYS A 311 -24.28 -14.00 -3.01
N GLN A 312 -24.46 -12.71 -3.30
CA GLN A 312 -24.25 -12.13 -4.62
C GLN A 312 -23.88 -10.65 -4.46
N LEU A 313 -22.92 -10.18 -5.26
CA LEU A 313 -22.53 -8.76 -5.34
C LEU A 313 -22.89 -8.21 -6.72
N ILE A 314 -23.69 -7.14 -6.74
CA ILE A 314 -24.14 -6.48 -7.98
C ILE A 314 -23.48 -5.09 -8.03
N ILE A 315 -22.70 -4.88 -9.08
CA ILE A 315 -22.08 -3.58 -9.40
C ILE A 315 -22.96 -2.91 -10.45
N PHE A 316 -23.42 -1.69 -10.18
CA PHE A 316 -24.22 -0.91 -11.12
C PHE A 316 -23.60 0.47 -11.33
N ASP A 317 -23.17 0.78 -12.53
CA ASP A 317 -22.55 2.06 -12.87
C ASP A 317 -22.88 2.49 -14.30
N ILE A 318 -22.78 3.78 -14.57
CA ILE A 318 -22.92 4.33 -15.93
C ILE A 318 -21.60 4.25 -16.72
N TYR A 319 -20.45 4.17 -16.01
CA TYR A 319 -19.12 4.23 -16.62
C TYR A 319 -18.52 2.84 -16.78
N GLU A 320 -18.56 2.34 -18.02
CA GLU A 320 -18.15 0.98 -18.40
C GLU A 320 -16.72 0.63 -17.98
N ASN A 321 -15.74 1.48 -18.32
CA ASN A 321 -14.32 1.13 -18.13
C ASN A 321 -13.94 0.89 -16.67
N ASN A 322 -14.41 1.73 -15.76
CA ASN A 322 -14.13 1.54 -14.34
C ASN A 322 -14.87 0.32 -13.78
N THR A 323 -16.10 0.08 -14.23
CA THR A 323 -16.88 -1.10 -13.86
C THR A 323 -16.20 -2.39 -14.29
N TYR A 324 -15.66 -2.42 -15.50
CA TYR A 324 -14.89 -3.55 -16.01
C TYR A 324 -13.61 -3.80 -15.21
N ASN A 325 -12.87 -2.74 -14.88
CA ASN A 325 -11.65 -2.87 -14.08
C ASN A 325 -11.90 -3.49 -12.71
N ILE A 326 -12.93 -3.03 -11.98
CA ILE A 326 -13.25 -3.60 -10.66
C ILE A 326 -13.80 -5.01 -10.78
N GLN A 327 -14.56 -5.32 -11.84
CA GLN A 327 -15.02 -6.68 -12.12
C GLN A 327 -13.85 -7.63 -12.30
N LEU A 328 -12.86 -7.30 -13.13
CA LEU A 328 -11.66 -8.12 -13.35
C LEU A 328 -10.91 -8.36 -12.04
N GLU A 329 -10.66 -7.29 -11.28
CA GLU A 329 -9.96 -7.37 -9.99
C GLU A 329 -10.65 -8.34 -9.02
N LEU A 330 -11.97 -8.23 -8.90
CA LEU A 330 -12.73 -9.07 -7.97
C LEU A 330 -12.86 -10.53 -8.43
N CYS A 331 -13.02 -10.77 -9.74
CA CYS A 331 -13.01 -12.13 -10.29
C CYS A 331 -11.66 -12.83 -10.08
N GLU A 332 -10.53 -12.11 -10.19
CA GLU A 332 -9.21 -12.67 -9.93
C GLU A 332 -9.01 -13.00 -8.45
N LYS A 333 -9.44 -12.09 -7.57
CA LYS A 333 -9.21 -12.21 -6.12
C LYS A 333 -10.19 -13.17 -5.44
N TYR A 334 -11.43 -13.22 -5.91
CA TYR A 334 -12.53 -14.00 -5.34
C TYR A 334 -13.22 -14.83 -6.44
N PRO A 335 -12.61 -15.94 -6.93
CA PRO A 335 -13.14 -16.72 -8.06
C PRO A 335 -14.52 -17.34 -7.83
N ASP A 336 -14.87 -17.60 -6.56
CA ASP A 336 -16.15 -18.22 -6.17
C ASP A 336 -17.27 -17.20 -5.89
N LEU A 337 -16.98 -15.89 -6.00
CA LEU A 337 -17.96 -14.83 -5.76
C LEU A 337 -18.98 -14.77 -6.92
N ASP A 338 -20.26 -14.87 -6.60
CA ASP A 338 -21.32 -14.55 -7.56
C ASP A 338 -21.37 -13.04 -7.80
N LEU A 339 -20.64 -12.60 -8.83
CA LEU A 339 -20.42 -11.19 -9.17
C LEU A 339 -21.14 -10.83 -10.46
N VAL A 340 -22.02 -9.84 -10.38
CA VAL A 340 -22.74 -9.29 -11.53
C VAL A 340 -22.35 -7.84 -11.74
N ALA A 341 -21.89 -7.49 -12.94
CA ALA A 341 -21.57 -6.11 -13.33
C ALA A 341 -22.54 -5.61 -14.39
N LEU A 342 -23.26 -4.54 -14.08
CA LEU A 342 -24.33 -3.99 -14.90
C LEU A 342 -24.04 -2.53 -15.26
N ILE A 343 -24.23 -2.21 -16.54
CA ILE A 343 -24.14 -0.82 -17.01
C ILE A 343 -25.55 -0.22 -17.08
N GLY A 344 -25.68 0.96 -16.48
CA GLY A 344 -26.94 1.69 -16.49
C GLY A 344 -26.88 2.98 -15.68
N SER A 345 -27.89 3.82 -15.84
CA SER A 345 -28.01 5.09 -15.12
C SER A 345 -29.09 4.99 -14.04
N VAL A 346 -28.80 5.48 -12.83
CA VAL A 346 -29.79 5.62 -11.75
C VAL A 346 -30.96 6.57 -12.14
N ARG A 347 -30.78 7.34 -13.19
CA ARG A 347 -31.82 8.22 -13.77
C ARG A 347 -32.87 7.45 -14.57
N ASP A 348 -32.54 6.24 -15.05
CA ASP A 348 -33.46 5.42 -15.84
C ASP A 348 -34.28 4.51 -14.91
N SER A 349 -35.54 4.90 -14.71
CA SER A 349 -36.49 4.16 -13.86
C SER A 349 -36.68 2.71 -14.34
N ARG A 350 -36.71 2.46 -15.64
CA ARG A 350 -36.92 1.10 -16.20
C ARG A 350 -35.76 0.20 -15.87
N ARG A 351 -34.53 0.68 -16.14
CA ARG A 351 -33.33 -0.09 -15.87
C ARG A 351 -33.14 -0.39 -14.38
N ILE A 352 -33.40 0.58 -13.52
CA ILE A 352 -33.35 0.36 -12.06
C ILE A 352 -34.38 -0.69 -11.63
N PHE A 353 -35.64 -0.58 -12.09
CA PHE A 353 -36.68 -1.57 -11.73
C PHE A 353 -36.36 -2.97 -12.24
N GLU A 354 -35.82 -3.11 -13.45
CA GLU A 354 -35.37 -4.41 -13.97
C GLU A 354 -34.31 -5.03 -13.05
N VAL A 355 -33.33 -4.27 -12.60
CA VAL A 355 -32.28 -4.75 -11.69
C VAL A 355 -32.85 -5.21 -10.36
N PHE A 356 -33.78 -4.44 -9.77
CA PHE A 356 -34.42 -4.86 -8.51
C PHE A 356 -35.36 -6.03 -8.68
N ASP A 357 -36.08 -6.14 -9.79
CA ASP A 357 -36.96 -7.29 -10.11
C ASP A 357 -36.15 -8.57 -10.27
N GLU A 358 -35.04 -8.53 -10.99
CA GLU A 358 -34.22 -9.69 -11.32
C GLU A 358 -33.41 -10.19 -10.13
N TYR A 359 -32.71 -9.26 -9.42
CA TYR A 359 -31.71 -9.63 -8.43
C TYR A 359 -32.20 -9.55 -6.98
N ARG A 360 -33.29 -8.82 -6.70
CA ARG A 360 -33.87 -8.65 -5.36
C ARG A 360 -32.85 -8.34 -4.29
N PRO A 361 -32.06 -7.25 -4.40
CA PRO A 361 -31.03 -6.93 -3.43
C PRO A 361 -31.64 -6.65 -2.05
N GLN A 362 -31.03 -7.26 -1.03
CA GLN A 362 -31.41 -7.06 0.37
C GLN A 362 -30.76 -5.80 0.96
N ILE A 363 -29.55 -5.48 0.50
CA ILE A 363 -28.81 -4.30 0.94
C ILE A 363 -28.42 -3.47 -0.29
N VAL A 364 -28.58 -2.17 -0.21
CA VAL A 364 -28.16 -1.20 -1.23
C VAL A 364 -27.21 -0.18 -0.65
N TYR A 365 -26.02 -0.08 -1.24
CA TYR A 365 -25.12 1.04 -1.02
C TYR A 365 -25.21 1.99 -2.22
N HIS A 366 -25.78 3.18 -2.00
CA HIS A 366 -26.02 4.15 -3.07
C HIS A 366 -24.91 5.20 -3.11
N ALA A 367 -23.88 4.95 -3.94
CA ALA A 367 -22.74 5.84 -4.14
C ALA A 367 -22.76 6.57 -5.50
N ALA A 368 -23.75 6.33 -6.34
CA ALA A 368 -23.91 7.01 -7.63
C ALA A 368 -24.27 8.48 -7.47
N ALA A 369 -23.33 9.38 -7.75
CA ALA A 369 -23.53 10.81 -7.69
C ALA A 369 -22.54 11.60 -8.55
N HIS A 370 -22.94 12.76 -9.05
CA HIS A 370 -22.05 13.79 -9.57
C HIS A 370 -21.50 14.61 -8.41
N LYS A 371 -20.16 14.70 -8.26
CA LYS A 371 -19.51 15.28 -7.07
C LYS A 371 -18.70 16.55 -7.32
N HIS A 372 -18.37 16.86 -8.59
CA HIS A 372 -17.50 18.00 -8.91
C HIS A 372 -18.29 19.30 -8.86
N VAL A 373 -18.03 20.12 -7.81
CA VAL A 373 -18.73 21.38 -7.59
C VAL A 373 -18.70 22.30 -8.82
N PRO A 374 -17.55 22.63 -9.45
CA PRO A 374 -17.55 23.54 -10.60
C PRO A 374 -18.40 23.04 -11.78
N LEU A 375 -18.33 21.72 -12.09
CA LEU A 375 -19.12 21.18 -13.19
C LEU A 375 -20.62 21.19 -12.89
N MET A 376 -21.00 21.02 -11.64
CA MET A 376 -22.41 21.06 -11.25
C MET A 376 -22.92 22.51 -11.19
N GLU A 377 -22.08 23.47 -10.85
CA GLU A 377 -22.44 24.89 -10.98
C GLU A 377 -22.69 25.27 -12.46
N ASP A 378 -21.92 24.76 -13.39
CA ASP A 378 -22.17 24.94 -14.82
C ASP A 378 -23.37 24.12 -15.35
N SER A 379 -23.75 23.05 -14.66
CA SER A 379 -24.78 22.09 -15.09
C SER A 379 -25.77 21.75 -13.95
N PRO A 380 -26.48 22.74 -13.36
CA PRO A 380 -27.26 22.55 -12.15
C PRO A 380 -28.44 21.57 -12.32
N ASN A 381 -29.06 21.53 -13.49
CA ASN A 381 -30.13 20.59 -13.79
C ASN A 381 -29.63 19.12 -13.76
N GLU A 382 -28.38 18.88 -14.20
CA GLU A 382 -27.80 17.54 -14.17
C GLU A 382 -27.52 17.07 -12.75
N ALA A 383 -27.12 17.97 -11.84
CA ALA A 383 -26.96 17.66 -10.43
C ALA A 383 -28.29 17.15 -9.83
N ILE A 384 -29.40 17.82 -10.12
CA ILE A 384 -30.74 17.44 -9.62
C ILE A 384 -31.20 16.13 -10.27
N LYS A 385 -31.11 15.98 -11.59
CA LYS A 385 -31.52 14.75 -12.29
C LYS A 385 -30.77 13.52 -11.77
N ASN A 386 -29.45 13.65 -11.60
CA ASN A 386 -28.63 12.50 -11.22
C ASN A 386 -28.66 12.24 -9.71
N ASN A 387 -28.38 13.26 -8.90
CA ASN A 387 -28.23 13.06 -7.47
C ASN A 387 -29.61 12.93 -6.79
N ALA A 388 -30.46 13.94 -6.84
CA ALA A 388 -31.73 13.92 -6.12
C ALA A 388 -32.72 12.91 -6.75
N ILE A 389 -33.04 13.06 -8.04
CA ILE A 389 -34.04 12.21 -8.68
C ILE A 389 -33.53 10.78 -8.91
N GLY A 390 -32.22 10.59 -9.18
CA GLY A 390 -31.60 9.27 -9.23
C GLY A 390 -31.69 8.54 -7.89
N THR A 391 -31.40 9.23 -6.78
CA THR A 391 -31.60 8.70 -5.41
C THR A 391 -33.06 8.32 -5.16
N TYR A 392 -34.00 9.22 -5.49
CA TYR A 392 -35.43 8.94 -5.33
C TYR A 392 -35.85 7.65 -6.02
N LYS A 393 -35.51 7.50 -7.31
CA LYS A 393 -35.87 6.32 -8.11
C LYS A 393 -35.28 5.02 -7.56
N THR A 394 -34.02 5.09 -7.14
CA THR A 394 -33.34 3.92 -6.57
C THR A 394 -33.91 3.55 -5.22
N ALA A 395 -34.19 4.54 -4.35
CA ALA A 395 -34.81 4.36 -3.06
C ALA A 395 -36.25 3.82 -3.19
N TYR A 396 -37.03 4.35 -4.14
CA TYR A 396 -38.39 3.86 -4.42
C TYR A 396 -38.36 2.39 -4.91
N ALA A 397 -37.45 2.05 -5.81
CA ALA A 397 -37.29 0.66 -6.26
C ALA A 397 -36.88 -0.26 -5.10
N ALA A 398 -35.96 0.16 -4.24
CA ALA A 398 -35.57 -0.59 -3.05
C ALA A 398 -36.76 -0.88 -2.12
N MET A 399 -37.57 0.15 -1.84
CA MET A 399 -38.73 0.03 -0.99
C MET A 399 -39.78 -0.97 -1.56
N VAL A 400 -40.16 -0.80 -2.80
CA VAL A 400 -41.24 -1.63 -3.38
C VAL A 400 -40.82 -3.07 -3.65
N HIS A 401 -39.50 -3.36 -3.70
CA HIS A 401 -38.96 -4.70 -3.85
C HIS A 401 -38.57 -5.36 -2.54
N GLY A 402 -38.82 -4.71 -1.38
CA GLY A 402 -38.59 -5.28 -0.06
C GLY A 402 -37.11 -5.33 0.34
N CYS A 403 -36.31 -4.40 -0.12
CA CYS A 403 -34.93 -4.24 0.35
C CYS A 403 -34.93 -4.03 1.86
N GLU A 404 -34.02 -4.68 2.58
CA GLU A 404 -33.93 -4.55 4.04
C GLU A 404 -33.33 -3.19 4.43
N ARG A 405 -32.25 -2.78 3.73
CA ARG A 405 -31.52 -1.55 4.06
C ARG A 405 -31.00 -0.83 2.83
N PHE A 406 -31.13 0.50 2.88
CA PHE A 406 -30.62 1.42 1.87
C PHE A 406 -29.70 2.43 2.51
N VAL A 407 -28.40 2.40 2.17
CA VAL A 407 -27.37 3.27 2.70
C VAL A 407 -26.97 4.30 1.65
N LEU A 408 -27.30 5.56 1.88
CA LEU A 408 -26.92 6.67 1.01
C LEU A 408 -25.53 7.20 1.38
N ILE A 409 -24.63 7.25 0.42
CA ILE A 409 -23.35 7.95 0.58
C ILE A 409 -23.60 9.46 0.45
N SER A 410 -23.38 10.21 1.53
CA SER A 410 -23.52 11.67 1.58
C SER A 410 -22.18 12.37 1.82
N THR A 411 -22.21 13.68 2.06
CA THR A 411 -21.01 14.52 2.15
C THR A 411 -21.21 15.65 3.18
N ASP A 412 -20.10 16.16 3.73
CA ASP A 412 -20.02 17.39 4.51
C ASP A 412 -20.62 18.62 3.79
N LYS A 413 -20.58 18.63 2.44
CA LYS A 413 -21.11 19.73 1.61
C LYS A 413 -22.63 19.79 1.55
N ALA A 414 -23.34 18.78 2.08
CA ALA A 414 -24.78 18.82 2.28
C ALA A 414 -25.20 19.68 3.49
N VAL A 415 -24.24 20.07 4.34
CA VAL A 415 -24.43 20.94 5.51
C VAL A 415 -24.36 22.40 5.07
N ASN A 416 -25.41 23.20 5.31
CA ASN A 416 -25.50 24.60 4.87
C ASN A 416 -24.92 24.82 3.48
N PRO A 417 -25.46 24.18 2.43
CA PRO A 417 -24.83 24.16 1.12
C PRO A 417 -24.74 25.57 0.51
N THR A 418 -23.57 25.88 -0.06
CA THR A 418 -23.33 27.12 -0.83
C THR A 418 -23.27 26.86 -2.33
N ASN A 419 -23.41 25.60 -2.74
CA ASN A 419 -23.37 25.18 -4.14
C ASN A 419 -24.44 24.13 -4.43
N ILE A 420 -24.79 24.02 -5.73
CA ILE A 420 -25.88 23.15 -6.18
C ILE A 420 -25.57 21.65 -5.97
N MET A 421 -24.30 21.25 -6.01
CA MET A 421 -23.92 19.87 -5.74
C MET A 421 -24.23 19.50 -4.27
N GLY A 422 -23.83 20.35 -3.33
CA GLY A 422 -24.15 20.18 -1.90
C GLY A 422 -25.67 20.20 -1.65
N ALA A 423 -26.40 21.16 -2.25
CA ALA A 423 -27.86 21.23 -2.17
C ALA A 423 -28.54 19.98 -2.75
N SER A 424 -28.03 19.42 -3.87
CA SER A 424 -28.55 18.17 -4.42
C SER A 424 -28.35 16.98 -3.48
N LYS A 425 -27.23 16.93 -2.74
CA LYS A 425 -26.99 15.90 -1.72
C LYS A 425 -27.87 16.08 -0.49
N ARG A 426 -28.15 17.34 -0.09
CA ARG A 426 -29.14 17.60 0.97
C ARG A 426 -30.53 17.11 0.56
N LEU A 427 -30.95 17.36 -0.67
CA LEU A 427 -32.20 16.78 -1.20
C LEU A 427 -32.20 15.24 -1.12
N CYS A 428 -31.07 14.57 -1.40
CA CYS A 428 -30.98 13.12 -1.25
C CYS A 428 -31.24 12.67 0.19
N GLU A 429 -30.65 13.38 1.18
CA GLU A 429 -30.90 13.09 2.61
C GLU A 429 -32.36 13.29 2.99
N MET A 430 -32.98 14.39 2.54
CA MET A 430 -34.41 14.65 2.78
C MET A 430 -35.28 13.57 2.14
N ILE A 431 -34.94 13.08 0.96
CA ILE A 431 -35.66 11.97 0.29
C ILE A 431 -35.67 10.73 1.17
N ILE A 432 -34.53 10.27 1.65
CA ILE A 432 -34.47 9.04 2.46
C ILE A 432 -35.17 9.22 3.81
N GLN A 433 -35.08 10.42 4.42
CA GLN A 433 -35.81 10.76 5.64
C GLN A 433 -37.32 10.75 5.40
N ALA A 434 -37.79 11.29 4.28
CA ALA A 434 -39.22 11.29 3.92
C ALA A 434 -39.73 9.84 3.69
N PHE A 435 -38.95 9.00 3.03
CA PHE A 435 -39.27 7.58 2.81
C PHE A 435 -39.38 6.84 4.14
N ASP A 436 -38.37 6.97 5.01
CA ASP A 436 -38.38 6.34 6.32
C ASP A 436 -39.58 6.80 7.19
N ALA A 437 -39.86 8.11 7.22
CA ALA A 437 -40.99 8.65 7.95
C ALA A 437 -42.33 8.10 7.47
N LYS A 438 -42.55 8.00 6.15
CA LYS A 438 -43.74 7.40 5.54
C LYS A 438 -43.87 5.92 5.85
N ILE A 439 -42.80 5.15 5.79
CA ILE A 439 -42.78 3.72 6.13
C ILE A 439 -43.15 3.52 7.61
N LYS A 440 -42.50 4.25 8.52
CA LYS A 440 -42.79 4.18 9.97
C LYS A 440 -44.21 4.58 10.32
N ALA A 441 -44.79 5.49 9.53
CA ALA A 441 -46.19 5.88 9.68
C ALA A 441 -47.18 4.88 9.05
N GLY A 442 -46.71 3.80 8.39
CA GLY A 442 -47.56 2.87 7.67
C GLY A 442 -48.20 3.44 6.39
N LYS A 443 -47.60 4.49 5.83
CA LYS A 443 -48.08 5.27 4.68
C LYS A 443 -47.15 5.21 3.47
N ALA A 444 -46.42 4.13 3.33
CA ALA A 444 -45.46 3.96 2.24
C ALA A 444 -46.12 3.97 0.84
N ASP A 445 -47.40 3.57 0.75
CA ASP A 445 -48.19 3.61 -0.46
C ASP A 445 -48.55 5.04 -0.92
N GLU A 446 -48.44 6.03 -0.04
CA GLU A 446 -48.65 7.46 -0.38
C GLU A 446 -47.40 8.06 -1.09
N ILE A 447 -46.24 7.37 -1.11
CA ILE A 447 -45.03 7.85 -1.79
C ILE A 447 -45.25 7.74 -3.31
N PRO A 448 -45.19 8.84 -4.08
CA PRO A 448 -45.49 8.82 -5.50
C PRO A 448 -44.34 8.17 -6.29
N GLN A 449 -44.69 7.34 -7.29
CA GLN A 449 -43.71 6.83 -8.24
C GLN A 449 -43.36 7.90 -9.29
N LEU A 450 -42.14 8.40 -9.28
CA LEU A 450 -41.67 9.38 -10.24
C LEU A 450 -41.15 8.68 -11.53
N TYR A 451 -41.82 8.93 -12.64
CA TYR A 451 -41.46 8.38 -13.95
C TYR A 451 -40.76 9.43 -14.82
N THR A 452 -39.74 9.01 -15.57
CA THR A 452 -39.11 9.82 -16.60
C THR A 452 -39.37 9.34 -18.02
N HIS A 453 -39.97 8.13 -18.18
CA HIS A 453 -40.20 7.53 -19.48
C HIS A 453 -41.65 7.08 -19.63
N SER A 454 -42.26 7.43 -20.74
CA SER A 454 -43.60 6.93 -21.14
C SER A 454 -43.56 5.42 -21.24
N GLY A 455 -44.52 4.71 -20.62
CA GLY A 455 -44.65 3.26 -20.68
C GLY A 455 -44.01 2.47 -19.53
N ALA A 456 -43.43 3.13 -18.53
CA ALA A 456 -43.05 2.43 -17.30
C ALA A 456 -44.30 1.91 -16.59
N LYS A 457 -44.32 0.61 -16.26
CA LYS A 457 -45.45 -0.01 -15.55
C LYS A 457 -45.54 0.53 -14.14
N LYS A 458 -46.76 0.78 -13.65
CA LYS A 458 -46.99 0.99 -12.23
C LYS A 458 -46.56 -0.25 -11.46
N SER A 459 -45.69 -0.11 -10.50
CA SER A 459 -45.34 -1.22 -9.61
C SER A 459 -46.58 -1.57 -8.78
N THR A 460 -47.02 -2.83 -8.85
CA THR A 460 -47.98 -3.36 -7.88
C THR A 460 -47.19 -3.74 -6.64
N ILE A 461 -47.37 -2.96 -5.56
CA ILE A 461 -46.76 -3.22 -4.28
C ILE A 461 -47.35 -4.52 -3.72
N THR A 462 -46.51 -5.54 -3.62
CA THR A 462 -46.90 -6.87 -3.12
C THR A 462 -46.11 -7.31 -1.90
N VAL A 463 -45.19 -6.46 -1.39
CA VAL A 463 -44.26 -6.80 -0.33
C VAL A 463 -44.46 -5.86 0.89
N ASP A 464 -44.27 -6.40 2.09
CA ASP A 464 -44.26 -5.64 3.31
C ASP A 464 -43.07 -4.65 3.27
N MET A 465 -43.36 -3.35 3.12
CA MET A 465 -42.36 -2.29 2.95
C MET A 465 -41.76 -1.92 4.30
N LYS A 466 -40.58 -2.50 4.60
CA LYS A 466 -39.85 -2.29 5.86
C LYS A 466 -38.42 -1.79 5.64
N THR A 467 -38.13 -1.24 4.47
CA THR A 467 -36.78 -0.76 4.15
C THR A 467 -36.33 0.32 5.15
N GLU A 468 -35.21 0.11 5.78
CA GLU A 468 -34.55 1.12 6.63
C GLU A 468 -33.66 2.00 5.75
N PHE A 469 -33.93 3.30 5.75
CA PHE A 469 -33.20 4.28 4.95
C PHE A 469 -32.28 5.10 5.85
N VAL A 470 -30.98 5.15 5.48
CA VAL A 470 -29.98 5.92 6.22
C VAL A 470 -29.02 6.64 5.29
N ALA A 471 -28.42 7.73 5.78
CA ALA A 471 -27.33 8.42 5.10
C ALA A 471 -26.06 8.40 5.94
N VAL A 472 -24.90 8.43 5.28
CA VAL A 472 -23.61 8.56 5.95
C VAL A 472 -22.85 9.74 5.34
N ARG A 473 -22.56 10.75 6.18
CA ARG A 473 -21.78 11.94 5.84
C ARG A 473 -20.31 11.76 6.17
N PHE A 474 -19.46 12.10 5.26
CA PHE A 474 -18.02 12.28 5.49
C PHE A 474 -17.45 13.36 4.56
N GLY A 475 -16.25 13.85 4.88
CA GLY A 475 -15.57 14.88 4.12
C GLY A 475 -14.80 14.37 2.91
N ASN A 476 -13.64 14.98 2.63
CA ASN A 476 -12.86 14.56 1.47
C ASN A 476 -12.12 13.23 1.75
N VAL A 477 -11.97 12.44 0.71
CA VAL A 477 -11.18 11.21 0.75
C VAL A 477 -9.92 11.36 -0.11
N LEU A 478 -8.81 10.82 0.40
CA LEU A 478 -7.51 10.89 -0.27
C LEU A 478 -7.50 10.05 -1.55
N GLY A 479 -6.82 10.55 -2.57
CA GLY A 479 -6.57 9.79 -3.81
C GLY A 479 -7.81 9.52 -4.67
N SER A 480 -8.99 10.10 -4.36
CA SER A 480 -10.18 9.90 -5.19
C SER A 480 -10.04 10.58 -6.56
N ASN A 481 -10.66 9.98 -7.59
CA ASN A 481 -10.60 10.48 -8.97
C ASN A 481 -10.99 11.97 -9.05
N GLY A 482 -10.11 12.78 -9.68
CA GLY A 482 -10.29 14.22 -9.84
C GLY A 482 -10.15 15.04 -8.54
N SER A 483 -9.64 14.46 -7.44
CA SER A 483 -9.34 15.18 -6.21
C SER A 483 -8.03 15.95 -6.28
N VAL A 484 -7.75 16.73 -5.23
CA VAL A 484 -6.61 17.66 -5.16
C VAL A 484 -5.25 16.94 -5.22
N ILE A 485 -5.12 15.76 -4.62
CA ILE A 485 -3.85 15.03 -4.54
C ILE A 485 -3.35 14.55 -5.90
N PRO A 486 -4.10 13.77 -6.71
CA PRO A 486 -3.66 13.40 -8.05
C PRO A 486 -3.36 14.61 -8.95
N LEU A 487 -4.08 15.71 -8.73
CA LEU A 487 -3.86 16.95 -9.46
C LEU A 487 -2.53 17.61 -9.09
N PHE A 488 -2.20 17.68 -7.79
CA PHE A 488 -0.93 18.19 -7.29
C PHE A 488 0.24 17.32 -7.74
N GLU A 489 0.11 16.00 -7.66
CA GLU A 489 1.13 15.07 -8.17
C GLU A 489 1.44 15.30 -9.65
N ARG A 490 0.41 15.45 -10.46
CA ARG A 490 0.57 15.76 -11.88
C ARG A 490 1.32 17.09 -12.09
N TRP A 491 0.91 18.16 -11.40
CA TRP A 491 1.56 19.46 -11.55
C TRP A 491 2.99 19.46 -11.04
N ILE A 492 3.31 18.75 -9.96
CA ILE A 492 4.69 18.58 -9.50
C ILE A 492 5.53 17.86 -10.55
N ASN A 493 5.03 16.78 -11.13
CA ASN A 493 5.73 16.01 -12.16
C ASN A 493 5.91 16.81 -13.47
N GLU A 494 5.02 17.75 -13.77
CA GLU A 494 5.09 18.67 -14.91
C GLU A 494 5.99 19.90 -14.65
N GLY A 495 6.53 20.06 -13.42
CA GLY A 495 7.37 21.22 -13.04
C GLY A 495 6.59 22.43 -12.50
N GLY A 496 5.32 22.27 -12.18
CA GLY A 496 4.46 23.29 -11.58
C GLY A 496 3.81 24.27 -12.58
N PRO A 497 3.20 25.37 -12.13
CA PRO A 497 2.95 25.69 -10.72
C PRO A 497 1.78 24.89 -10.12
N ILE A 498 1.82 24.66 -8.80
CA ILE A 498 0.65 24.17 -8.07
C ILE A 498 -0.33 25.32 -7.87
N ARG A 499 -1.61 25.06 -8.11
CA ARG A 499 -2.68 26.05 -7.96
C ARG A 499 -3.52 25.73 -6.74
N VAL A 500 -3.51 26.62 -5.75
CA VAL A 500 -4.33 26.56 -4.53
C VAL A 500 -5.36 27.66 -4.59
N THR A 501 -6.60 27.38 -4.20
CA THR A 501 -7.67 28.39 -4.32
C THR A 501 -7.55 29.50 -3.27
N HIS A 502 -7.13 29.18 -2.04
CA HIS A 502 -6.87 30.17 -0.99
C HIS A 502 -5.82 29.65 -0.02
N PRO A 503 -4.92 30.49 0.55
CA PRO A 503 -3.87 30.04 1.48
C PRO A 503 -4.43 29.44 2.77
N ASP A 504 -5.60 29.91 3.22
CA ASP A 504 -6.22 29.44 4.47
C ASP A 504 -7.33 28.41 4.27
N ILE A 505 -7.48 27.87 3.05
CA ILE A 505 -8.50 26.86 2.81
C ILE A 505 -8.17 25.57 3.56
N ILE A 506 -9.15 25.08 4.31
CA ILE A 506 -9.03 23.91 5.18
C ILE A 506 -10.00 22.82 4.71
N ARG A 507 -9.52 21.57 4.71
CA ARG A 507 -10.35 20.39 4.43
C ARG A 507 -10.03 19.28 5.42
N TYR A 508 -11.02 18.43 5.65
CA TYR A 508 -10.86 17.18 6.38
C TYR A 508 -10.54 16.06 5.37
N PHE A 509 -9.65 15.17 5.76
CA PHE A 509 -9.26 14.04 4.92
C PHE A 509 -9.33 12.71 5.66
N MET A 510 -9.76 11.69 4.95
CA MET A 510 -9.81 10.30 5.39
C MET A 510 -9.30 9.42 4.24
N THR A 511 -8.78 8.25 4.53
CA THR A 511 -8.48 7.29 3.46
C THR A 511 -9.76 6.66 2.91
N ILE A 512 -9.75 6.22 1.65
CA ILE A 512 -10.94 5.60 1.06
C ILE A 512 -11.31 4.29 1.79
N PRO A 513 -10.36 3.38 2.11
CA PRO A 513 -10.68 2.18 2.88
C PRO A 513 -11.29 2.48 4.25
N GLU A 514 -10.74 3.46 4.98
CA GLU A 514 -11.25 3.90 6.28
C GLU A 514 -12.70 4.39 6.17
N ALA A 515 -12.97 5.30 5.23
CA ALA A 515 -14.30 5.84 5.02
C ALA A 515 -15.32 4.73 4.70
N VAL A 516 -14.95 3.77 3.86
CA VAL A 516 -15.81 2.66 3.46
C VAL A 516 -16.07 1.71 4.62
N SER A 517 -15.05 1.35 5.41
CA SER A 517 -15.22 0.51 6.60
C SER A 517 -16.21 1.14 7.59
N LEU A 518 -16.09 2.45 7.86
CA LEU A 518 -16.99 3.17 8.72
C LEU A 518 -18.41 3.31 8.13
N VAL A 519 -18.55 3.48 6.82
CA VAL A 519 -19.85 3.47 6.12
C VAL A 519 -20.56 2.12 6.29
N MET A 520 -19.82 1.03 6.12
CA MET A 520 -20.37 -0.31 6.27
C MET A 520 -20.81 -0.55 7.72
N LEU A 521 -19.99 -0.14 8.69
CA LEU A 521 -20.32 -0.25 10.12
C LEU A 521 -21.49 0.65 10.50
N ALA A 522 -21.56 1.91 10.03
CA ALA A 522 -22.73 2.77 10.22
C ALA A 522 -24.01 2.14 9.65
N GLY A 523 -23.87 1.42 8.53
CA GLY A 523 -24.96 0.62 7.97
C GLY A 523 -25.48 -0.47 8.92
N THR A 524 -24.64 -1.07 9.78
CA THR A 524 -25.10 -2.07 10.76
C THR A 524 -25.88 -1.45 11.91
N TYR A 525 -25.53 -0.23 12.33
CA TYR A 525 -26.18 0.50 13.42
C TYR A 525 -27.52 1.15 13.06
N ALA A 526 -27.90 1.09 11.80
CA ALA A 526 -29.07 1.80 11.29
C ALA A 526 -30.40 1.23 11.82
N HIS A 527 -31.31 2.13 12.16
CA HIS A 527 -32.70 1.85 12.54
C HIS A 527 -33.71 2.63 11.69
N GLY A 528 -33.22 3.33 10.67
CA GLY A 528 -33.97 4.12 9.71
C GLY A 528 -34.11 5.60 10.09
N GLY A 529 -33.93 6.46 9.09
CA GLY A 529 -34.04 7.92 9.21
C GLY A 529 -32.79 8.63 9.71
N GLU A 530 -31.75 7.89 10.14
CA GLU A 530 -30.54 8.50 10.68
C GLU A 530 -29.66 9.09 9.57
N ILE A 531 -28.96 10.16 9.95
CA ILE A 531 -27.83 10.71 9.21
C ILE A 531 -26.58 10.47 10.06
N PHE A 532 -25.83 9.44 9.74
CA PHE A 532 -24.54 9.19 10.39
C PHE A 532 -23.49 10.18 9.92
N VAL A 533 -22.60 10.60 10.83
CA VAL A 533 -21.50 11.52 10.58
C VAL A 533 -20.22 10.89 11.06
N LEU A 534 -19.28 10.68 10.11
CA LEU A 534 -18.00 10.09 10.43
C LEU A 534 -17.04 11.14 11.02
N ASP A 535 -16.27 10.75 12.04
CA ASP A 535 -15.22 11.62 12.56
C ASP A 535 -14.06 11.70 11.57
N MET A 536 -13.85 12.89 11.04
CA MET A 536 -12.81 13.16 10.04
C MET A 536 -11.44 13.47 10.66
N GLY A 537 -11.31 13.44 12.00
CA GLY A 537 -10.10 13.82 12.71
C GLY A 537 -9.72 15.29 12.53
N SER A 538 -8.41 15.56 12.44
CA SER A 538 -7.88 16.92 12.37
C SER A 538 -8.01 17.53 10.97
N PRO A 539 -8.37 18.82 10.88
CA PRO A 539 -8.40 19.54 9.60
C PRO A 539 -6.98 19.81 9.08
N MET A 540 -6.83 19.91 7.77
CA MET A 540 -5.57 20.19 7.09
C MET A 540 -5.71 21.38 6.15
N LYS A 541 -4.74 22.31 6.17
CA LYS A 541 -4.63 23.36 5.18
C LYS A 541 -4.17 22.75 3.84
N ILE A 542 -4.83 23.17 2.75
CA ILE A 542 -4.47 22.69 1.40
C ILE A 542 -3.10 23.22 0.96
N ASP A 543 -2.71 24.42 1.44
CA ASP A 543 -1.36 24.97 1.23
C ASP A 543 -0.29 24.08 1.89
N ASP A 544 -0.49 23.67 3.14
CA ASP A 544 0.43 22.75 3.83
C ASP A 544 0.53 21.40 3.11
N LEU A 545 -0.60 20.89 2.61
CA LEU A 545 -0.63 19.68 1.80
C LEU A 545 0.24 19.83 0.54
N ALA A 546 0.09 20.93 -0.19
CA ALA A 546 0.87 21.23 -1.38
C ALA A 546 2.39 21.28 -1.07
N ARG A 547 2.76 22.03 -0.03
CA ARG A 547 4.17 22.14 0.43
C ARG A 547 4.75 20.80 0.83
N ASN A 548 4.00 20.01 1.59
CA ASN A 548 4.42 18.68 2.00
C ASN A 548 4.62 17.74 0.80
N MET A 549 3.72 17.76 -0.18
CA MET A 549 3.85 16.94 -1.40
C MET A 549 5.10 17.31 -2.22
N ILE A 550 5.42 18.60 -2.33
CA ILE A 550 6.65 19.07 -2.99
C ILE A 550 7.88 18.53 -2.24
N LYS A 551 7.92 18.71 -0.90
CA LYS A 551 9.03 18.26 -0.06
C LYS A 551 9.23 16.73 -0.10
N LEU A 552 8.15 15.95 -0.14
CA LEU A 552 8.23 14.48 -0.26
C LEU A 552 8.90 14.00 -1.55
N LYS A 553 8.87 14.82 -2.61
CA LYS A 553 9.57 14.57 -3.87
C LYS A 553 11.02 15.06 -3.86
N GLY A 554 11.51 15.58 -2.73
CA GLY A 554 12.85 16.16 -2.60
C GLY A 554 13.00 17.54 -3.27
N LEU A 555 11.89 18.23 -3.52
CA LEU A 555 11.85 19.54 -4.17
C LEU A 555 11.54 20.64 -3.13
N ARG A 556 11.92 21.88 -3.43
CA ARG A 556 11.73 23.03 -2.53
C ARG A 556 10.50 23.83 -2.95
N PRO A 557 9.50 24.01 -2.05
CA PRO A 557 8.37 24.89 -2.30
C PRO A 557 8.83 26.32 -2.61
N ASP A 558 8.12 26.96 -3.54
CA ASP A 558 8.35 28.33 -4.03
C ASP A 558 9.69 28.57 -4.77
N ILE A 559 10.61 27.60 -4.73
CA ILE A 559 11.92 27.66 -5.43
C ILE A 559 11.87 26.75 -6.66
N ASP A 560 11.74 25.44 -6.46
CA ASP A 560 11.72 24.45 -7.55
C ASP A 560 10.30 24.32 -8.14
N ILE A 561 9.27 24.37 -7.28
CA ILE A 561 7.85 24.36 -7.67
C ILE A 561 7.14 25.56 -7.02
N LYS A 562 6.59 26.45 -7.82
CA LYS A 562 5.80 27.60 -7.35
C LYS A 562 4.40 27.18 -6.93
N ILE A 563 3.90 27.81 -5.86
CA ILE A 563 2.49 27.75 -5.45
C ILE A 563 1.82 29.06 -5.82
N VAL A 564 0.68 28.98 -6.52
CA VAL A 564 -0.07 30.13 -7.00
C VAL A 564 -1.49 30.08 -6.43
N TYR A 565 -1.95 31.21 -5.89
CA TYR A 565 -3.30 31.33 -5.35
C TYR A 565 -4.24 31.90 -6.42
N THR A 566 -5.35 31.16 -6.71
CA THR A 566 -6.26 31.47 -7.82
C THR A 566 -7.53 32.18 -7.40
N GLY A 567 -7.79 32.33 -6.10
CA GLY A 567 -9.09 32.75 -5.55
C GLY A 567 -10.06 31.58 -5.37
N LEU A 568 -11.01 31.71 -4.44
CA LEU A 568 -12.07 30.72 -4.25
C LEU A 568 -12.93 30.61 -5.52
N ARG A 569 -13.37 29.38 -5.79
CA ARG A 569 -14.29 29.11 -6.90
C ARG A 569 -15.73 29.40 -6.48
N PRO A 570 -16.65 29.67 -7.44
CA PRO A 570 -18.07 29.81 -7.13
C PRO A 570 -18.58 28.62 -6.31
N GLY A 571 -19.24 28.90 -5.19
CA GLY A 571 -19.77 27.88 -4.27
C GLY A 571 -18.74 27.14 -3.42
N GLU A 572 -17.46 27.52 -3.45
CA GLU A 572 -16.42 26.90 -2.63
C GLU A 572 -16.31 27.56 -1.26
N LYS A 573 -16.47 26.79 -0.17
CA LYS A 573 -16.30 27.25 1.21
C LYS A 573 -14.81 27.31 1.60
N LEU A 574 -14.44 28.30 2.41
CA LEU A 574 -13.12 28.35 3.05
C LEU A 574 -12.94 27.21 4.06
N TYR A 575 -13.99 26.90 4.81
CA TYR A 575 -14.07 25.82 5.80
C TYR A 575 -15.31 24.97 5.54
N GLU A 576 -15.20 23.65 5.67
CA GLU A 576 -16.34 22.73 5.58
C GLU A 576 -16.86 22.38 6.97
N GLU A 577 -18.17 22.33 7.12
CA GLU A 577 -18.86 21.99 8.36
C GLU A 577 -19.19 20.49 8.36
N LYS A 578 -19.03 19.82 9.49
CA LYS A 578 -19.41 18.41 9.63
C LYS A 578 -20.91 18.22 9.83
N LEU A 579 -21.53 19.14 10.59
CA LEU A 579 -22.95 19.13 10.96
C LEU A 579 -23.54 20.52 10.91
N MET A 580 -24.86 20.58 10.75
CA MET A 580 -25.63 21.79 11.01
C MET A 580 -25.78 22.00 12.54
N ALA A 581 -25.73 23.24 12.97
CA ALA A 581 -25.82 23.57 14.40
C ALA A 581 -27.12 23.04 15.05
N GLU A 582 -28.20 22.97 14.28
CA GLU A 582 -29.52 22.51 14.70
C GLU A 582 -29.67 20.98 14.77
N GLU A 583 -28.77 20.23 14.12
CA GLU A 583 -28.89 18.76 14.04
C GLU A 583 -28.46 18.06 15.35
N GLY A 584 -27.60 18.66 16.17
CA GLY A 584 -27.09 18.01 17.37
C GLY A 584 -26.32 16.72 17.06
N LEU A 585 -25.61 16.15 18.03
CA LEU A 585 -24.87 14.90 17.90
C LEU A 585 -25.25 13.92 19.00
N LYS A 586 -25.58 12.67 18.60
CA LYS A 586 -25.66 11.52 19.50
C LYS A 586 -24.48 10.60 19.24
N LYS A 587 -23.90 10.04 20.31
CA LYS A 587 -22.84 9.04 20.20
C LYS A 587 -23.42 7.68 19.80
N THR A 588 -22.64 6.91 19.09
CA THR A 588 -22.84 5.46 18.89
C THR A 588 -21.86 4.68 19.77
N ASP A 589 -21.89 3.37 19.69
CA ASP A 589 -20.90 2.49 20.37
C ASP A 589 -19.48 2.66 19.78
N ASN A 590 -19.36 3.29 18.62
CA ASN A 590 -18.08 3.60 17.99
C ASN A 590 -17.82 5.11 18.05
N ASP A 591 -16.71 5.52 18.67
CA ASP A 591 -16.33 6.92 18.83
C ASP A 591 -16.09 7.67 17.49
N LEU A 592 -15.93 6.96 16.39
CA LEU A 592 -15.73 7.54 15.06
C LEU A 592 -17.03 7.73 14.27
N ILE A 593 -18.16 7.26 14.80
CA ILE A 593 -19.48 7.34 14.16
C ILE A 593 -20.45 8.05 15.10
N HIS A 594 -21.01 9.14 14.63
CA HIS A 594 -22.02 9.91 15.35
C HIS A 594 -23.33 9.90 14.57
N ILE A 595 -24.45 10.15 15.26
CA ILE A 595 -25.77 10.28 14.65
C ILE A 595 -26.18 11.75 14.75
N GLY A 596 -26.48 12.38 13.61
CA GLY A 596 -27.13 13.69 13.54
C GLY A 596 -28.64 13.54 13.77
N CYS A 597 -29.22 14.45 14.53
CA CYS A 597 -30.68 14.50 14.69
C CYS A 597 -31.32 15.12 13.43
N PRO A 598 -32.30 14.47 12.80
CA PRO A 598 -32.96 15.00 11.62
C PRO A 598 -33.65 16.35 11.90
N ILE A 599 -33.51 17.32 10.99
CA ILE A 599 -34.27 18.57 11.02
C ILE A 599 -35.68 18.25 10.56
N PRO A 600 -36.72 18.58 11.35
CA PRO A 600 -38.11 18.36 10.95
C PRO A 600 -38.49 19.18 9.72
N PHE A 601 -39.20 18.56 8.78
CA PHE A 601 -39.79 19.22 7.62
C PHE A 601 -41.12 18.58 7.26
N ASN A 602 -41.96 19.27 6.47
CA ASN A 602 -43.23 18.73 6.02
C ASN A 602 -42.99 17.73 4.87
N VAL A 603 -43.16 16.43 5.18
CA VAL A 603 -42.86 15.34 4.23
C VAL A 603 -43.79 15.38 3.01
N ASP A 604 -45.09 15.67 3.20
CA ASP A 604 -46.06 15.68 2.09
C ASP A 604 -45.82 16.83 1.12
N GLU A 605 -45.57 18.02 1.66
CA GLU A 605 -45.21 19.21 0.89
C GLU A 605 -43.89 18.98 0.12
N PHE A 606 -42.86 18.46 0.78
CA PHE A 606 -41.58 18.11 0.15
C PHE A 606 -41.73 17.14 -1.00
N LEU A 607 -42.50 16.07 -0.86
CA LEU A 607 -42.70 15.08 -1.94
C LEU A 607 -43.45 15.70 -3.14
N ALA A 608 -44.38 16.62 -2.92
CA ALA A 608 -45.06 17.35 -3.99
C ALA A 608 -44.10 18.32 -4.73
N GLU A 609 -43.31 19.09 -3.97
CA GLU A 609 -42.30 20.01 -4.53
C GLU A 609 -41.22 19.26 -5.33
N LEU A 610 -40.88 18.05 -4.91
CA LEU A 610 -39.87 17.23 -5.58
C LEU A 610 -40.32 16.78 -6.99
N ASP A 611 -41.63 16.49 -7.19
CA ASP A 611 -42.17 16.19 -8.51
C ASP A 611 -42.07 17.38 -9.46
N ASP A 612 -42.40 18.59 -8.95
CA ASP A 612 -42.28 19.82 -9.72
C ASP A 612 -40.80 20.19 -10.01
N LEU A 613 -39.92 19.96 -9.05
CA LEU A 613 -38.49 20.12 -9.23
C LEU A 613 -37.94 19.16 -10.32
N MET A 614 -38.39 17.90 -10.32
CA MET A 614 -38.05 16.93 -11.36
C MET A 614 -38.47 17.41 -12.75
N LYS A 615 -39.73 17.86 -12.89
CA LYS A 615 -40.24 18.40 -14.16
C LYS A 615 -39.41 19.61 -14.61
N ALA A 616 -39.06 20.52 -13.70
CA ALA A 616 -38.22 21.68 -14.00
C ALA A 616 -36.81 21.26 -14.46
N ALA A 617 -36.19 20.30 -13.77
CA ALA A 617 -34.86 19.81 -14.10
C ALA A 617 -34.82 19.15 -15.48
N TYR A 618 -35.77 18.27 -15.79
CA TYR A 618 -35.84 17.58 -17.08
C TYR A 618 -36.18 18.53 -18.25
N ASN A 619 -36.86 19.64 -17.98
CA ASN A 619 -37.07 20.73 -18.95
C ASN A 619 -35.91 21.73 -19.01
N ASN A 620 -34.81 21.49 -18.32
CA ASN A 620 -33.62 22.35 -18.27
C ASN A 620 -33.94 23.81 -17.93
N LYS A 621 -34.80 24.05 -16.94
CA LYS A 621 -35.20 25.39 -16.52
C LYS A 621 -34.00 26.16 -15.96
N SER A 622 -33.88 27.45 -16.33
CA SER A 622 -32.79 28.32 -15.89
C SER A 622 -32.90 28.73 -14.40
N ASP A 623 -34.11 28.68 -13.83
CA ASP A 623 -34.41 29.03 -12.43
C ASP A 623 -34.24 27.87 -11.44
N ILE A 624 -33.62 26.77 -11.85
CA ILE A 624 -33.51 25.55 -11.05
C ILE A 624 -32.87 25.78 -9.67
N ARG A 625 -31.82 26.65 -9.58
CA ARG A 625 -31.18 27.00 -8.32
C ARG A 625 -32.16 27.66 -7.34
N LYS A 626 -32.99 28.59 -7.84
CA LYS A 626 -34.00 29.24 -7.04
C LYS A 626 -35.02 28.25 -6.49
N LYS A 627 -35.53 27.36 -7.33
CA LYS A 627 -36.43 26.28 -6.90
C LYS A 627 -35.80 25.36 -5.85
N VAL A 628 -34.52 25.02 -6.01
CA VAL A 628 -33.80 24.23 -4.98
C VAL A 628 -33.66 25.02 -3.67
N ALA A 629 -33.43 26.34 -3.72
CA ALA A 629 -33.31 27.16 -2.52
C ALA A 629 -34.67 27.33 -1.80
N GLU A 630 -35.79 27.26 -2.51
CA GLU A 630 -37.13 27.26 -1.92
C GLU A 630 -37.38 25.97 -1.11
N ILE A 631 -36.92 24.82 -1.58
CA ILE A 631 -37.07 23.49 -0.94
C ILE A 631 -36.01 23.29 0.14
N VAL A 632 -34.75 23.60 -0.15
CA VAL A 632 -33.61 23.46 0.76
C VAL A 632 -33.33 24.84 1.38
N THR A 633 -34.02 25.18 2.42
CA THR A 633 -33.98 26.52 3.06
C THR A 633 -32.58 26.89 3.58
N THR A 634 -31.71 25.92 3.79
CA THR A 634 -30.30 26.11 4.19
C THR A 634 -29.35 26.31 3.00
N TYR A 635 -29.85 26.28 1.76
CA TYR A 635 -29.04 26.52 0.56
C TYR A 635 -28.95 28.03 0.28
N HIS A 636 -27.72 28.55 0.30
CA HIS A 636 -27.42 29.96 0.07
C HIS A 636 -26.44 30.10 -1.11
N PRO A 637 -26.93 30.20 -2.35
CA PRO A 637 -26.09 30.22 -3.55
C PRO A 637 -25.23 31.47 -3.71
N ASP A 638 -25.56 32.54 -3.00
CA ASP A 638 -24.94 33.88 -3.16
C ASP A 638 -23.88 34.20 -2.09
N VAL A 639 -23.54 33.25 -1.22
CA VAL A 639 -22.59 33.40 -0.11
C VAL A 639 -21.25 32.72 -0.45
N ALA A 640 -20.70 33.00 -1.62
CA ALA A 640 -19.38 32.48 -2.02
C ALA A 640 -18.37 33.62 -2.19
#